data_b2c50cad737752d158dcd37879af3a1d
#
_entry.id   b2c50cad737752d158dcd37879af3a1d
#
_cell.length_a   1.000
_cell.length_b   1.000
_cell.length_c   1.000
_cell.angle_alpha   90.00
_cell.angle_beta   90.00
_cell.angle_gamma   90.00
#
_symmetry.space_group_name_H-M   'P 1'
#
loop_
_entity.id
_entity.type
_entity.pdbx_description
1 polymer ?
#
loop_
_entity_poly.entity_id
_entity_poly.type
_entity_poly.pdbx_seq_one_letter_code
_entity_poly.pdbx_strand_id
1 'polypeptide(L)'
;MSKQGNTLYHFDKFRFDPKGRKLWRDDELNLLSPKASYLLEMLIERSGQFISKEEIFEKIWSDTFVEDGVLTQNIYSLRKVLGTNESGEQIIENKTRLGYRFNSSVTKEGSVDKLATVTRNGTPKFRYVAVAAFLLLITIAAISGLSLYRQYSAVPGPAESVSLLFRSVTNTGDVTTPAISPDGDFAAFARDKSLFLKDLKSNKEIKLDLPGVSAFSSVQFSSDGSSILFRPQMVMRTDANILQTSRLGGEVKLVAEKTWGSFGVSNDGTRIAFGRNHPIETAQTLVVKNLSSGEESTVARIQFPEIFLHNCSPVWSPDDKTLAFVAQNYMARQTALYLIDVESGRKTEIKSANLRQFEQIGFMSDGKTIIASASEGGRFYHLWKITPGQPNALRMTNGLTNFGEISFAKNGTVLALQTTESPSIFLADTKELQKQQPMPSGRSDFAGQTGLEWIDEDSLLYSAYSSENPMSNLFRSQISTQQTKALTAHPDFHSDAPTATADGRNIFFTSSETPFLNLRRIDGEGGAHQEVTNGTDGYRIFPQVTQDGRYLYYIFRSLGGGDVIRRDLTDNSEVVVVPRTAANPVGKLSLSADGTRVAFINWGDTVRTENDEATFRLGVASLTNPADLRFFDVKLLIAALQLSPDNTALDYVSFDGNTSLLLRQPLAGGPPKELLRIPGRRLYNFAWSKQGKRLALSHGVQQRDAVLLSGF
;
A
#
# COMPACT_ATOMS: atom_id res chain seq x y z
N MET A 1 -36.43 40.99 -2.42
CA MET A 1 -35.64 39.85 -1.94
C MET A 1 -36.56 38.63 -1.87
N SER A 2 -36.56 37.80 -2.89
CA SER A 2 -37.43 36.62 -2.99
C SER A 2 -36.93 35.52 -2.06
N LYS A 3 -37.79 35.02 -1.19
CA LYS A 3 -37.55 33.78 -0.40
C LYS A 3 -37.48 32.60 -1.37
N GLN A 4 -36.28 32.16 -1.71
CA GLN A 4 -36.08 30.87 -2.38
C GLN A 4 -36.37 29.75 -1.38
N GLY A 5 -37.43 28.99 -1.60
CA GLY A 5 -37.81 27.81 -0.83
C GLY A 5 -36.72 26.72 -0.90
N ASN A 6 -36.63 25.90 0.14
CA ASN A 6 -35.75 24.72 0.19
C ASN A 6 -36.27 23.71 -0.82
N THR A 7 -35.49 23.39 -1.85
CA THR A 7 -35.82 22.35 -2.84
C THR A 7 -35.35 21.02 -2.30
N LEU A 8 -36.28 20.09 -2.10
CA LEU A 8 -36.01 18.71 -1.74
C LEU A 8 -36.16 17.82 -2.99
N TYR A 9 -35.20 16.95 -3.23
CA TYR A 9 -35.24 15.96 -4.31
C TYR A 9 -35.53 14.58 -3.72
N HIS A 10 -36.48 13.86 -4.39
CA HIS A 10 -36.82 12.48 -4.05
C HIS A 10 -36.51 11.58 -5.24
N PHE A 11 -35.83 10.46 -5.00
CA PHE A 11 -35.53 9.44 -5.99
C PHE A 11 -35.34 8.07 -5.30
N ASP A 12 -35.90 7.03 -5.85
CA ASP A 12 -35.94 5.71 -5.23
C ASP A 12 -36.34 5.81 -3.73
N LYS A 13 -35.48 5.32 -2.85
CA LYS A 13 -35.61 5.41 -1.38
C LYS A 13 -34.83 6.58 -0.75
N PHE A 14 -34.42 7.54 -1.56
CA PHE A 14 -33.59 8.65 -1.11
C PHE A 14 -34.36 9.99 -1.12
N ARG A 15 -34.01 10.83 -0.14
CA ARG A 15 -34.41 12.21 -0.06
C ARG A 15 -33.17 13.08 0.10
N PHE A 16 -33.01 14.09 -0.77
CA PHE A 16 -31.81 14.91 -0.81
C PHE A 16 -32.12 16.39 -0.66
N ASP A 17 -31.48 17.04 0.33
CA ASP A 17 -31.45 18.49 0.53
C ASP A 17 -30.08 19.03 0.16
N PRO A 18 -29.91 19.67 -1.01
CA PRO A 18 -28.60 20.16 -1.46
C PRO A 18 -28.07 21.30 -0.59
N LYS A 19 -28.94 22.20 -0.08
CA LYS A 19 -28.52 23.31 0.78
C LYS A 19 -28.02 22.82 2.15
N GLY A 20 -28.75 21.88 2.76
CA GLY A 20 -28.36 21.25 3.99
C GLY A 20 -27.28 20.19 3.83
N ARG A 21 -26.93 19.80 2.59
CA ARG A 21 -26.02 18.71 2.24
C ARG A 21 -26.41 17.39 2.89
N LYS A 22 -27.72 17.13 2.96
CA LYS A 22 -28.30 16.00 3.67
C LYS A 22 -28.94 15.04 2.67
N LEU A 23 -28.54 13.79 2.73
CA LEU A 23 -29.12 12.69 1.98
C LEU A 23 -29.68 11.67 2.97
N TRP A 24 -30.98 11.42 2.91
CA TRP A 24 -31.63 10.38 3.71
C TRP A 24 -31.90 9.16 2.84
N ARG A 25 -31.64 7.99 3.38
CA ARG A 25 -32.04 6.68 2.85
C ARG A 25 -32.96 6.03 3.89
N ASP A 26 -34.22 5.79 3.58
CA ASP A 26 -35.18 5.17 4.50
C ASP A 26 -35.16 5.82 5.91
N ASP A 27 -35.10 7.13 6.03
CA ASP A 27 -34.95 7.94 7.25
C ASP A 27 -33.53 7.95 7.90
N GLU A 28 -32.58 7.17 7.42
CA GLU A 28 -31.18 7.24 7.85
C GLU A 28 -30.47 8.44 7.17
N LEU A 29 -29.94 9.35 8.00
CA LEU A 29 -29.26 10.55 7.51
C LEU A 29 -27.80 10.30 7.12
N ASN A 30 -27.46 10.59 5.87
CA ASN A 30 -26.08 10.63 5.37
C ASN A 30 -25.69 12.06 5.02
N LEU A 31 -24.65 12.60 5.66
CA LEU A 31 -24.10 13.91 5.34
C LEU A 31 -23.09 13.82 4.21
N LEU A 32 -23.29 14.60 3.16
CA LEU A 32 -22.39 14.66 2.01
C LEU A 32 -21.33 15.76 2.19
N SER A 33 -20.12 15.53 1.64
CA SER A 33 -19.12 16.59 1.52
C SER A 33 -19.65 17.71 0.59
N PRO A 34 -19.17 18.97 0.71
CA PRO A 34 -19.62 20.06 -0.15
C PRO A 34 -19.56 19.72 -1.64
N LYS A 35 -18.42 19.20 -2.10
CA LYS A 35 -18.19 18.85 -3.50
C LYS A 35 -19.03 17.64 -3.94
N ALA A 36 -19.20 16.61 -3.09
CA ALA A 36 -20.11 15.50 -3.38
C ALA A 36 -21.57 15.93 -3.43
N SER A 37 -21.98 16.88 -2.59
CA SER A 37 -23.35 17.45 -2.64
C SER A 37 -23.61 18.22 -3.93
N TYR A 38 -22.69 19.09 -4.35
CA TYR A 38 -22.79 19.81 -5.63
C TYR A 38 -22.77 18.86 -6.83
N LEU A 39 -21.94 17.83 -6.77
CA LEU A 39 -21.88 16.81 -7.81
C LEU A 39 -23.18 16.02 -7.90
N LEU A 40 -23.74 15.61 -6.76
CA LEU A 40 -25.03 14.91 -6.70
C LEU A 40 -26.17 15.81 -7.22
N GLU A 41 -26.23 17.08 -6.82
CA GLU A 41 -27.19 18.06 -7.30
C GLU A 41 -27.13 18.21 -8.81
N MET A 42 -25.92 18.41 -9.36
CA MET A 42 -25.71 18.55 -10.81
C MET A 42 -26.15 17.29 -11.58
N LEU A 43 -25.84 16.09 -11.06
CA LEU A 43 -26.23 14.82 -11.66
C LEU A 43 -27.76 14.61 -11.60
N ILE A 44 -28.41 14.97 -10.49
CA ILE A 44 -29.84 14.88 -10.28
C ILE A 44 -30.59 15.85 -11.21
N GLU A 45 -30.13 17.10 -11.34
CA GLU A 45 -30.75 18.10 -12.19
C GLU A 45 -30.76 17.71 -13.67
N ARG A 46 -29.81 16.86 -14.07
CA ARG A 46 -29.69 16.31 -15.43
C ARG A 46 -29.91 14.82 -15.48
N SER A 47 -30.79 14.29 -14.61
CA SER A 47 -31.12 12.88 -14.60
C SER A 47 -31.42 12.33 -16.01
N GLY A 48 -30.82 11.19 -16.34
CA GLY A 48 -30.95 10.54 -17.66
C GLY A 48 -29.94 11.02 -18.71
N GLN A 49 -29.18 12.10 -18.48
CA GLN A 49 -28.20 12.65 -19.42
C GLN A 49 -26.77 12.36 -18.96
N PHE A 50 -25.84 12.09 -19.89
CA PHE A 50 -24.42 12.02 -19.59
C PHE A 50 -23.83 13.42 -19.47
N ILE A 51 -23.06 13.65 -18.42
CA ILE A 51 -22.30 14.89 -18.18
C ILE A 51 -20.82 14.53 -18.30
N SER A 52 -20.09 15.24 -19.16
CA SER A 52 -18.67 14.96 -19.40
C SER A 52 -17.84 15.31 -18.16
N LYS A 53 -16.66 14.73 -18.06
CA LYS A 53 -15.74 15.04 -16.96
C LYS A 53 -15.31 16.49 -16.99
N GLU A 54 -15.02 17.00 -18.17
CA GLU A 54 -14.60 18.39 -18.41
C GLU A 54 -15.67 19.37 -17.89
N GLU A 55 -16.93 19.13 -18.19
CA GLU A 55 -18.04 19.96 -17.74
C GLU A 55 -18.23 19.91 -16.22
N ILE A 56 -18.02 18.72 -15.61
CA ILE A 56 -18.07 18.57 -14.15
C ILE A 56 -16.92 19.34 -13.50
N PHE A 57 -15.71 19.27 -14.04
CA PHE A 57 -14.56 20.01 -13.53
C PHE A 57 -14.76 21.52 -13.63
N GLU A 58 -15.21 22.01 -14.78
CA GLU A 58 -15.47 23.43 -15.01
C GLU A 58 -16.49 24.00 -14.02
N LYS A 59 -17.56 23.25 -13.70
CA LYS A 59 -18.61 23.73 -12.79
C LYS A 59 -18.30 23.59 -11.30
N ILE A 60 -17.64 22.51 -10.91
CA ILE A 60 -17.46 22.16 -9.48
C ILE A 60 -16.08 22.58 -8.97
N TRP A 61 -15.08 22.66 -9.84
CA TRP A 61 -13.68 23.00 -9.51
C TRP A 61 -13.12 24.13 -10.36
N SER A 62 -13.96 25.09 -10.78
CA SER A 62 -13.58 26.25 -11.62
C SER A 62 -12.35 27.02 -11.12
N ASP A 63 -12.15 27.07 -9.80
CA ASP A 63 -11.13 27.90 -9.17
C ASP A 63 -9.90 27.09 -8.72
N THR A 64 -9.82 25.80 -9.06
CA THR A 64 -8.77 24.91 -8.56
C THR A 64 -8.38 23.90 -9.63
N PHE A 65 -7.11 23.83 -9.98
CA PHE A 65 -6.60 22.73 -10.83
C PHE A 65 -6.63 21.44 -10.01
N VAL A 66 -7.49 20.51 -10.38
CA VAL A 66 -7.65 19.21 -9.72
C VAL A 66 -7.47 18.08 -10.72
N GLU A 67 -6.83 17.01 -10.30
CA GLU A 67 -6.64 15.81 -11.12
C GLU A 67 -7.92 14.97 -11.22
N ASP A 68 -8.05 14.16 -12.26
CA ASP A 68 -9.16 13.23 -12.52
C ASP A 68 -9.52 12.33 -11.32
N GLY A 69 -8.55 12.05 -10.46
CA GLY A 69 -8.72 11.27 -9.23
C GLY A 69 -9.72 11.87 -8.23
N VAL A 70 -9.79 13.20 -8.14
CA VAL A 70 -10.69 13.91 -7.21
C VAL A 70 -12.16 13.71 -7.59
N LEU A 71 -12.47 13.77 -8.89
CA LEU A 71 -13.82 13.49 -9.39
C LEU A 71 -14.19 12.04 -9.14
N THR A 72 -13.29 11.11 -9.48
CA THR A 72 -13.48 9.66 -9.30
C THR A 72 -13.81 9.32 -7.85
N GLN A 73 -13.15 9.96 -6.90
CA GLN A 73 -13.38 9.73 -5.48
C GLN A 73 -14.73 10.27 -4.99
N ASN A 74 -15.15 11.46 -5.46
CA ASN A 74 -16.47 11.98 -5.11
C ASN A 74 -17.58 11.10 -5.68
N ILE A 75 -17.42 10.59 -6.90
CA ILE A 75 -18.33 9.60 -7.51
C ILE A 75 -18.34 8.30 -6.69
N TYR A 76 -17.18 7.80 -6.26
CA TYR A 76 -17.09 6.60 -5.42
C TYR A 76 -17.86 6.78 -4.10
N SER A 77 -17.64 7.91 -3.41
CA SER A 77 -18.33 8.22 -2.16
C SER A 77 -19.85 8.27 -2.34
N LEU A 78 -20.32 8.87 -3.43
CA LEU A 78 -21.75 8.89 -3.76
C LEU A 78 -22.30 7.50 -4.06
N ARG A 79 -21.60 6.69 -4.85
CA ARG A 79 -22.00 5.31 -5.16
C ARG A 79 -22.08 4.41 -3.94
N LYS A 80 -21.17 4.59 -2.99
CA LYS A 80 -21.18 3.82 -1.73
C LYS A 80 -22.47 4.05 -0.94
N VAL A 81 -23.00 5.26 -0.95
CA VAL A 81 -24.24 5.61 -0.25
C VAL A 81 -25.47 5.25 -1.08
N LEU A 82 -25.45 5.56 -2.38
CA LEU A 82 -26.60 5.40 -3.27
C LEU A 82 -26.84 3.95 -3.71
N GLY A 83 -25.78 3.19 -4.03
CA GLY A 83 -25.88 1.81 -4.47
C GLY A 83 -26.53 1.66 -5.85
N THR A 84 -27.47 0.71 -5.95
CA THR A 84 -28.24 0.40 -7.16
C THR A 84 -29.69 0.85 -7.04
N ASN A 85 -30.33 1.15 -8.17
CA ASN A 85 -31.76 1.47 -8.27
C ASN A 85 -32.62 0.19 -8.15
N GLU A 86 -33.95 0.33 -8.20
CA GLU A 86 -34.89 -0.79 -8.12
C GLU A 86 -34.74 -1.83 -9.24
N SER A 87 -34.14 -1.45 -10.36
CA SER A 87 -33.83 -2.35 -11.49
C SER A 87 -32.47 -3.06 -11.35
N GLY A 88 -31.74 -2.85 -10.24
CA GLY A 88 -30.42 -3.45 -10.00
C GLY A 88 -29.26 -2.75 -10.73
N GLU A 89 -29.49 -1.61 -11.37
CA GLU A 89 -28.49 -0.83 -12.06
C GLU A 89 -27.87 0.23 -11.11
N GLN A 90 -26.62 0.59 -11.35
CA GLN A 90 -25.94 1.67 -10.60
C GLN A 90 -26.68 3.01 -10.77
N ILE A 91 -27.04 3.67 -9.67
CA ILE A 91 -27.71 4.99 -9.69
C ILE A 91 -26.83 6.03 -10.37
N ILE A 92 -25.52 5.98 -10.21
CA ILE A 92 -24.57 6.81 -10.98
C ILE A 92 -23.82 5.91 -11.95
N GLU A 93 -24.17 5.97 -13.21
CA GLU A 93 -23.51 5.23 -14.29
C GLU A 93 -22.29 6.00 -14.80
N ASN A 94 -21.25 5.28 -15.21
CA ASN A 94 -20.08 5.81 -15.93
C ASN A 94 -19.99 5.16 -17.31
N LYS A 95 -19.84 5.94 -18.36
CA LYS A 95 -19.58 5.44 -19.70
C LYS A 95 -18.33 6.10 -20.28
N THR A 96 -17.38 5.29 -20.71
CA THR A 96 -16.11 5.74 -21.28
C THR A 96 -16.34 6.77 -22.38
N ARG A 97 -15.64 7.90 -22.32
CA ARG A 97 -15.72 9.07 -23.23
C ARG A 97 -17.01 9.90 -23.16
N LEU A 98 -18.04 9.47 -22.43
CA LEU A 98 -19.29 10.22 -22.28
C LEU A 98 -19.43 10.87 -20.89
N GLY A 99 -18.74 10.35 -19.88
CA GLY A 99 -18.80 10.87 -18.51
C GLY A 99 -19.77 10.12 -17.61
N TYR A 100 -20.48 10.83 -16.74
CA TYR A 100 -21.35 10.27 -15.69
C TYR A 100 -22.81 10.61 -15.94
N ARG A 101 -23.72 9.68 -15.58
CA ARG A 101 -25.19 9.84 -15.71
C ARG A 101 -25.88 9.38 -14.43
N PHE A 102 -26.91 10.12 -14.02
CA PHE A 102 -27.82 9.72 -12.95
C PHE A 102 -28.96 8.87 -13.53
N ASN A 103 -29.12 7.65 -13.01
CA ASN A 103 -29.96 6.61 -13.62
C ASN A 103 -31.18 6.26 -12.76
N SER A 104 -31.84 7.28 -12.18
CA SER A 104 -33.08 7.13 -11.41
C SER A 104 -34.03 8.32 -11.69
N SER A 105 -35.35 8.07 -11.59
CA SER A 105 -36.38 9.13 -11.74
C SER A 105 -36.37 10.05 -10.52
N VAL A 106 -36.41 11.35 -10.76
CA VAL A 106 -36.32 12.38 -9.73
C VAL A 106 -37.61 13.21 -9.65
N THR A 107 -38.12 13.39 -8.45
CA THR A 107 -39.24 14.30 -8.17
C THR A 107 -38.77 15.45 -7.26
N LYS A 108 -39.28 16.66 -7.51
CA LYS A 108 -39.00 17.87 -6.70
C LYS A 108 -40.19 18.20 -5.81
N GLU A 109 -39.96 18.35 -4.51
CA GLU A 109 -40.96 18.81 -3.57
C GLU A 109 -40.79 20.32 -3.27
N GLY A 110 -41.79 21.11 -3.59
CA GLY A 110 -41.87 22.55 -3.24
C GLY A 110 -42.69 22.71 -1.98
N SER A 111 -42.23 23.49 -1.03
CA SER A 111 -42.88 23.73 0.26
C SER A 111 -44.28 24.34 0.10
N VAL A 112 -45.30 23.64 0.59
CA VAL A 112 -46.62 24.20 0.91
C VAL A 112 -46.95 23.88 2.35
N ASP A 113 -47.07 24.93 3.17
CA ASP A 113 -47.57 24.87 4.54
C ASP A 113 -49.03 24.39 4.58
N LYS A 114 -49.33 23.38 5.38
CA LYS A 114 -50.68 23.16 5.90
C LYS A 114 -50.66 22.80 7.36
N LEU A 115 -51.14 23.74 8.19
CA LEU A 115 -51.63 23.50 9.54
C LEU A 115 -52.84 22.56 9.53
N ALA A 116 -52.87 21.58 10.38
CA ALA A 116 -54.08 20.83 10.74
C ALA A 116 -54.27 20.87 12.24
N THR A 117 -55.36 21.51 12.64
CA THR A 117 -55.95 21.58 13.97
C THR A 117 -56.57 20.24 14.37
N VAL A 118 -56.30 19.77 15.59
CA VAL A 118 -57.05 18.67 16.19
C VAL A 118 -57.73 19.14 17.46
N THR A 119 -59.02 18.98 17.48
CA THR A 119 -59.97 19.27 18.56
C THR A 119 -59.89 18.24 19.72
N ARG A 120 -60.13 18.77 20.90
CA ARG A 120 -60.07 18.11 22.20
C ARG A 120 -61.50 17.73 22.64
N ASN A 121 -61.67 16.54 23.27
CA ASN A 121 -62.72 16.32 24.27
C ASN A 121 -62.45 15.16 25.22
N GLY A 122 -62.66 15.40 26.52
CA GLY A 122 -63.15 14.44 27.51
C GLY A 122 -62.19 13.95 28.61
N THR A 123 -62.30 14.54 29.80
CA THR A 123 -61.77 14.00 31.11
C THR A 123 -62.70 12.93 31.69
N PRO A 124 -62.27 12.04 32.62
CA PRO A 124 -62.14 12.40 34.02
C PRO A 124 -61.07 11.71 34.91
N LYS A 125 -60.83 12.33 36.05
CA LYS A 125 -60.01 12.10 37.22
C LYS A 125 -59.85 10.63 37.69
N PHE A 126 -58.60 10.15 37.95
CA PHE A 126 -58.12 9.46 39.18
C PHE A 126 -56.65 9.00 39.02
N ARG A 127 -55.88 9.12 40.12
CA ARG A 127 -54.52 8.54 40.31
C ARG A 127 -53.31 9.43 40.08
N TYR A 128 -53.24 10.50 40.82
CA TYR A 128 -52.09 11.42 40.77
C TYR A 128 -50.78 10.83 41.37
N VAL A 129 -50.82 9.80 42.18
CA VAL A 129 -49.63 9.22 42.83
C VAL A 129 -48.90 8.23 41.88
N ALA A 130 -49.61 7.43 41.11
CA ALA A 130 -49.00 6.51 40.12
C ALA A 130 -48.44 7.24 38.93
N VAL A 131 -49.03 8.37 38.55
CA VAL A 131 -48.55 9.22 37.43
C VAL A 131 -47.26 9.95 37.80
N ALA A 132 -47.11 10.41 39.06
CA ALA A 132 -45.89 11.07 39.55
C ALA A 132 -44.69 10.10 39.57
N ALA A 133 -44.90 8.85 40.03
CA ALA A 133 -43.84 7.82 40.01
C ALA A 133 -43.46 7.36 38.60
N PHE A 134 -44.44 7.28 37.68
CA PHE A 134 -44.20 6.95 36.29
C PHE A 134 -43.50 8.08 35.52
N LEU A 135 -43.86 9.33 35.81
CA LEU A 135 -43.18 10.51 35.25
C LEU A 135 -41.74 10.63 35.79
N LEU A 136 -41.48 10.27 37.05
CA LEU A 136 -40.12 10.24 37.61
C LEU A 136 -39.27 9.15 36.96
N LEU A 137 -39.83 7.98 36.70
CA LEU A 137 -39.15 6.91 35.97
C LEU A 137 -38.89 7.28 34.50
N ILE A 138 -39.84 7.95 33.85
CA ILE A 138 -39.65 8.45 32.48
C ILE A 138 -38.59 9.55 32.44
N THR A 139 -38.54 10.45 33.43
CA THR A 139 -37.50 11.48 33.49
C THR A 139 -36.12 10.90 33.77
N ILE A 140 -36.00 9.89 34.62
CA ILE A 140 -34.73 9.17 34.86
C ILE A 140 -34.33 8.39 33.62
N ALA A 141 -35.25 7.70 32.97
CA ALA A 141 -35.00 7.01 31.70
C ALA A 141 -34.66 8.00 30.58
N ALA A 142 -35.29 9.15 30.49
CA ALA A 142 -34.98 10.20 29.52
C ALA A 142 -33.62 10.85 29.79
N ILE A 143 -33.25 11.10 31.05
CA ILE A 143 -31.95 11.64 31.45
C ILE A 143 -30.84 10.61 31.18
N SER A 144 -31.08 9.33 31.52
CA SER A 144 -30.15 8.23 31.22
C SER A 144 -30.04 7.98 29.72
N GLY A 145 -31.16 7.99 29.01
CA GLY A 145 -31.20 7.90 27.55
C GLY A 145 -30.53 9.09 26.89
N LEU A 146 -30.72 10.31 27.41
CA LEU A 146 -30.08 11.52 26.91
C LEU A 146 -28.56 11.54 27.20
N SER A 147 -28.15 11.00 28.38
CA SER A 147 -26.73 10.86 28.70
C SER A 147 -26.05 9.77 27.83
N LEU A 148 -26.71 8.63 27.66
CA LEU A 148 -26.28 7.59 26.70
C LEU A 148 -26.32 8.11 25.25
N TYR A 149 -27.37 8.81 24.87
CA TYR A 149 -27.46 9.45 23.55
C TYR A 149 -26.37 10.50 23.36
N ARG A 150 -26.03 11.32 24.34
CA ARG A 150 -24.88 12.24 24.29
C ARG A 150 -23.55 11.54 24.25
N GLN A 151 -23.42 10.40 24.90
CA GLN A 151 -22.21 9.58 24.90
C GLN A 151 -22.03 8.80 23.58
N TYR A 152 -23.13 8.38 22.95
CA TYR A 152 -23.13 7.73 21.62
C TYR A 152 -23.30 8.72 20.45
N SER A 153 -23.88 9.89 20.68
CA SER A 153 -24.09 10.95 19.68
C SER A 153 -23.06 12.08 19.79
N ALA A 154 -21.90 11.83 20.39
CA ALA A 154 -20.71 12.58 20.01
C ALA A 154 -20.40 12.21 18.55
N VAL A 155 -21.29 12.62 17.62
CA VAL A 155 -20.98 12.69 16.20
C VAL A 155 -19.69 13.52 16.13
N PRO A 156 -18.58 12.97 15.63
CA PRO A 156 -17.41 13.79 15.35
C PRO A 156 -17.94 14.97 14.53
N GLY A 157 -17.66 16.19 14.97
CA GLY A 157 -17.97 17.38 14.17
C GLY A 157 -17.51 17.15 12.74
N PRO A 158 -18.04 17.86 11.75
CA PRO A 158 -17.66 17.65 10.36
C PRO A 158 -16.15 17.57 10.33
N ALA A 159 -15.62 16.42 9.88
CA ALA A 159 -14.19 16.23 9.75
C ALA A 159 -13.68 17.45 8.99
N GLU A 160 -12.84 18.26 9.63
CA GLU A 160 -12.18 19.37 8.99
C GLU A 160 -11.54 18.77 7.75
N SER A 161 -12.04 19.14 6.58
CA SER A 161 -11.40 18.74 5.32
C SER A 161 -10.08 19.50 5.27
N VAL A 162 -9.01 18.87 5.71
CA VAL A 162 -7.67 19.43 5.62
C VAL A 162 -7.36 19.56 4.14
N SER A 163 -7.36 20.79 3.65
CA SER A 163 -6.99 21.09 2.28
C SER A 163 -5.48 21.19 2.23
N LEU A 164 -4.80 20.05 1.97
CA LEU A 164 -3.36 20.04 1.77
C LEU A 164 -3.00 20.75 0.47
N LEU A 165 -2.02 21.64 0.54
CA LEU A 165 -1.40 22.24 -0.63
C LEU A 165 -0.18 21.39 -1.02
N PHE A 166 -0.12 21.00 -2.29
CA PHE A 166 0.97 20.23 -2.85
C PHE A 166 1.83 21.11 -3.74
N ARG A 167 3.15 21.02 -3.58
CA ARG A 167 4.14 21.65 -4.46
C ARG A 167 5.21 20.63 -4.85
N SER A 168 5.36 20.33 -6.13
CA SER A 168 6.43 19.46 -6.61
C SER A 168 7.80 20.09 -6.33
N VAL A 169 8.70 19.28 -5.80
CA VAL A 169 10.12 19.63 -5.59
C VAL A 169 10.95 19.05 -6.71
N THR A 170 10.66 17.82 -7.14
CA THR A 170 11.32 17.13 -8.24
C THR A 170 10.29 16.64 -9.26
N ASN A 171 10.75 16.31 -10.45
CA ASN A 171 9.94 15.76 -11.55
C ASN A 171 10.77 14.77 -12.39
N THR A 172 11.80 14.18 -11.82
CA THR A 172 12.71 13.25 -12.51
C THR A 172 12.22 11.82 -12.48
N GLY A 173 11.33 11.49 -11.54
CA GLY A 173 10.69 10.18 -11.42
C GLY A 173 11.56 9.08 -10.77
N ASP A 174 12.75 9.42 -10.27
CA ASP A 174 13.74 8.44 -9.76
C ASP A 174 14.32 8.81 -8.38
N VAL A 175 13.68 9.74 -7.67
CA VAL A 175 14.11 10.21 -6.36
C VAL A 175 13.89 9.15 -5.28
N THR A 176 14.79 9.13 -4.30
CA THR A 176 14.67 8.35 -3.06
C THR A 176 15.17 9.16 -1.86
N THR A 177 14.80 8.75 -0.65
CA THR A 177 15.27 9.30 0.62
C THR A 177 15.23 10.82 0.73
N PRO A 178 14.08 11.49 0.45
CA PRO A 178 13.99 12.93 0.55
C PRO A 178 14.01 13.39 2.00
N ALA A 179 14.75 14.48 2.28
CA ALA A 179 14.80 15.15 3.55
C ALA A 179 14.68 16.67 3.37
N ILE A 180 13.97 17.35 4.27
CA ILE A 180 13.87 18.82 4.29
C ILE A 180 14.74 19.40 5.41
N SER A 181 15.37 20.55 5.15
CA SER A 181 16.12 21.27 6.18
C SER A 181 15.19 21.83 7.27
N PRO A 182 15.68 22.02 8.51
CA PRO A 182 14.84 22.51 9.62
C PRO A 182 14.18 23.86 9.37
N ASP A 183 14.81 24.73 8.59
CA ASP A 183 14.28 26.04 8.18
C ASP A 183 13.25 25.94 7.04
N GLY A 184 13.18 24.80 6.35
CA GLY A 184 12.31 24.57 5.20
C GLY A 184 12.84 25.14 3.88
N ASP A 185 14.08 25.62 3.83
CA ASP A 185 14.64 26.28 2.66
C ASP A 185 15.36 25.34 1.69
N PHE A 186 15.78 24.15 2.15
CA PHE A 186 16.51 23.17 1.36
C PHE A 186 15.87 21.79 1.42
N ALA A 187 15.96 21.07 0.31
CA ALA A 187 15.65 19.64 0.23
C ALA A 187 16.92 18.87 -0.18
N ALA A 188 17.21 17.78 0.52
CA ALA A 188 18.22 16.80 0.11
C ALA A 188 17.50 15.53 -0.36
N PHE A 189 17.99 14.88 -1.40
CA PHE A 189 17.44 13.61 -1.90
C PHE A 189 18.48 12.84 -2.70
N ALA A 190 18.32 11.51 -2.73
CA ALA A 190 19.15 10.65 -3.55
C ALA A 190 18.53 10.44 -4.93
N ARG A 191 19.38 10.42 -5.96
CA ARG A 191 19.06 10.13 -7.35
C ARG A 191 20.33 9.64 -8.06
N ASP A 192 20.22 8.66 -8.96
CA ASP A 192 21.35 8.13 -9.74
C ASP A 192 22.59 7.80 -8.89
N LYS A 193 22.38 7.11 -7.76
CA LYS A 193 23.45 6.76 -6.81
C LYS A 193 24.19 7.96 -6.20
N SER A 194 23.64 9.16 -6.27
CA SER A 194 24.22 10.39 -5.77
C SER A 194 23.24 11.14 -4.88
N LEU A 195 23.77 11.95 -3.96
CA LEU A 195 22.98 12.85 -3.13
C LEU A 195 22.96 14.25 -3.76
N PHE A 196 21.78 14.85 -3.79
CA PHE A 196 21.54 16.19 -4.31
C PHE A 196 21.01 17.10 -3.22
N LEU A 197 21.39 18.37 -3.27
CA LEU A 197 20.83 19.43 -2.47
C LEU A 197 20.12 20.44 -3.38
N LYS A 198 18.87 20.76 -3.06
CA LYS A 198 18.06 21.72 -3.79
C LYS A 198 17.65 22.87 -2.89
N ASP A 199 17.93 24.10 -3.32
CA ASP A 199 17.42 25.33 -2.72
C ASP A 199 15.96 25.51 -3.21
N LEU A 200 15.00 25.50 -2.27
CA LEU A 200 13.57 25.55 -2.56
C LEU A 200 13.04 26.94 -2.94
N LYS A 201 13.83 28.00 -2.66
CA LYS A 201 13.52 29.38 -3.04
C LYS A 201 14.03 29.71 -4.44
N SER A 202 15.30 29.41 -4.71
CA SER A 202 15.91 29.67 -6.02
C SER A 202 15.69 28.56 -7.04
N ASN A 203 15.20 27.39 -6.61
CA ASN A 203 15.06 26.18 -7.40
C ASN A 203 16.37 25.62 -7.98
N LYS A 204 17.51 26.07 -7.46
CA LYS A 204 18.83 25.57 -7.88
C LYS A 204 19.14 24.25 -7.19
N GLU A 205 19.73 23.35 -7.96
CA GLU A 205 20.10 22.00 -7.51
C GLU A 205 21.61 21.80 -7.70
N ILE A 206 22.27 21.20 -6.72
CA ILE A 206 23.67 20.81 -6.78
C ILE A 206 23.81 19.34 -6.42
N LYS A 207 24.68 18.64 -7.12
CA LYS A 207 25.13 17.30 -6.77
C LYS A 207 26.21 17.42 -5.67
N LEU A 208 26.07 16.66 -4.60
CA LEU A 208 27.07 16.62 -3.53
C LEU A 208 28.16 15.63 -3.89
N ASP A 209 29.41 16.07 -3.74
CA ASP A 209 30.55 15.16 -3.88
C ASP A 209 30.78 14.40 -2.56
N LEU A 210 30.58 13.08 -2.60
CA LEU A 210 30.68 12.17 -1.46
C LEU A 210 31.54 10.96 -1.85
N PRO A 211 32.86 11.07 -1.71
CA PRO A 211 33.76 10.00 -2.11
C PRO A 211 33.46 8.66 -1.43
N GLY A 212 33.35 7.58 -2.21
CA GLY A 212 33.11 6.23 -1.70
C GLY A 212 31.67 5.91 -1.31
N VAL A 213 30.70 6.81 -1.55
CA VAL A 213 29.28 6.58 -1.26
C VAL A 213 28.48 6.56 -2.56
N SER A 214 27.79 5.48 -2.84
CA SER A 214 27.06 5.28 -4.10
C SER A 214 25.56 4.98 -3.98
N ALA A 215 25.03 4.87 -2.75
CA ALA A 215 23.61 4.62 -2.50
C ALA A 215 23.24 5.03 -1.07
N PHE A 216 21.98 5.41 -0.85
CA PHE A 216 21.49 5.95 0.41
C PHE A 216 20.22 5.22 0.85
N SER A 217 20.13 4.86 2.13
CA SER A 217 18.95 4.22 2.72
C SER A 217 18.21 5.12 3.70
N SER A 218 18.85 6.20 4.17
CA SER A 218 18.23 7.22 5.01
C SER A 218 19.07 8.51 4.91
N VAL A 219 18.40 9.66 4.84
CA VAL A 219 19.01 10.98 4.78
C VAL A 219 18.27 11.90 5.74
N GLN A 220 19.00 12.71 6.55
CA GLN A 220 18.42 13.72 7.41
C GLN A 220 19.36 14.92 7.52
N PHE A 221 18.82 16.11 7.75
CA PHE A 221 19.62 17.27 8.13
C PHE A 221 19.95 17.25 9.62
N SER A 222 21.08 17.87 9.99
CA SER A 222 21.33 18.27 11.38
C SER A 222 20.28 19.29 11.83
N SER A 223 20.07 19.42 13.14
CA SER A 223 19.05 20.33 13.72
C SER A 223 19.25 21.81 13.38
N ASP A 224 20.49 22.22 13.04
CA ASP A 224 20.89 23.55 12.59
C ASP A 224 20.90 23.69 11.05
N GLY A 225 20.66 22.61 10.31
CA GLY A 225 20.67 22.58 8.85
C GLY A 225 22.05 22.73 8.19
N SER A 226 23.14 22.75 8.96
CA SER A 226 24.51 22.95 8.43
C SER A 226 25.10 21.69 7.81
N SER A 227 24.63 20.53 8.23
CA SER A 227 25.14 19.22 7.84
C SER A 227 24.02 18.29 7.38
N ILE A 228 24.40 17.24 6.65
CA ILE A 228 23.54 16.13 6.26
C ILE A 228 24.10 14.86 6.87
N LEU A 229 23.26 14.16 7.63
CA LEU A 229 23.53 12.82 8.13
C LEU A 229 22.88 11.82 7.17
N PHE A 230 23.56 10.75 6.90
CA PHE A 230 23.04 9.72 6.01
C PHE A 230 23.54 8.33 6.38
N ARG A 231 22.80 7.34 5.96
CA ARG A 231 23.17 5.94 6.04
C ARG A 231 23.36 5.40 4.62
N PRO A 232 24.55 4.89 4.26
CA PRO A 232 24.74 4.21 2.99
C PRO A 232 23.79 3.03 2.86
N GLN A 233 23.24 2.85 1.67
CA GLN A 233 22.48 1.63 1.38
C GLN A 233 23.46 0.48 1.19
N MET A 234 23.33 -0.52 2.03
CA MET A 234 24.11 -1.76 1.90
C MET A 234 23.15 -2.87 1.54
N VAL A 235 23.38 -3.49 0.40
CA VAL A 235 22.58 -4.63 -0.02
C VAL A 235 22.83 -5.77 0.95
N MET A 236 21.76 -6.24 1.62
CA MET A 236 21.76 -7.39 2.55
C MET A 236 22.65 -7.29 3.81
N ARG A 237 23.14 -6.10 4.17
CA ARG A 237 23.76 -5.92 5.51
C ARG A 237 22.69 -5.55 6.53
N THR A 238 22.72 -6.26 7.64
CA THR A 238 21.91 -5.93 8.82
C THR A 238 22.48 -4.74 9.58
N ASP A 239 23.77 -4.44 9.42
CA ASP A 239 24.46 -3.35 10.12
C ASP A 239 25.14 -2.42 9.12
N ALA A 240 24.93 -1.13 9.27
CA ALA A 240 25.62 -0.09 8.54
C ALA A 240 26.02 1.07 9.47
N ASN A 241 26.83 1.98 8.98
CA ASN A 241 27.25 3.14 9.73
C ASN A 241 26.37 4.35 9.41
N ILE A 242 26.20 5.23 10.38
CA ILE A 242 25.65 6.57 10.14
C ILE A 242 26.82 7.51 9.93
N LEU A 243 26.77 8.24 8.82
CA LEU A 243 27.81 9.14 8.36
C LEU A 243 27.26 10.58 8.32
N GLN A 244 28.14 11.56 8.39
CA GLN A 244 27.80 12.98 8.30
C GLN A 244 28.75 13.69 7.33
N THR A 245 28.20 14.65 6.59
CA THR A 245 28.96 15.59 5.76
C THR A 245 28.41 17.01 5.93
N SER A 246 29.16 18.04 5.51
CA SER A 246 28.58 19.37 5.33
C SER A 246 27.42 19.32 4.34
N ARG A 247 26.40 20.19 4.49
CA ARG A 247 25.30 20.25 3.51
C ARG A 247 25.76 20.59 2.08
N LEU A 248 26.98 21.08 1.91
CA LEU A 248 27.58 21.34 0.59
C LEU A 248 28.46 20.18 0.11
N GLY A 249 28.52 19.09 0.84
CA GLY A 249 29.36 17.92 0.54
C GLY A 249 30.78 18.05 1.12
N GLY A 250 31.70 17.22 0.63
CA GLY A 250 33.10 17.19 1.05
C GLY A 250 33.41 16.05 2.02
N GLU A 251 34.16 16.32 3.07
CA GLU A 251 34.61 15.31 4.05
C GLU A 251 33.43 14.57 4.68
N VAL A 252 33.57 13.24 4.75
CA VAL A 252 32.58 12.35 5.37
C VAL A 252 33.09 11.87 6.72
N LYS A 253 32.34 12.08 7.80
CA LYS A 253 32.68 11.72 9.18
C LYS A 253 31.76 10.60 9.67
N LEU A 254 32.36 9.69 10.46
CA LEU A 254 31.62 8.63 11.14
C LEU A 254 30.89 9.19 12.37
N VAL A 255 29.58 8.90 12.49
CA VAL A 255 28.73 9.31 13.62
C VAL A 255 28.39 8.11 14.52
N ALA A 256 27.97 7.00 13.95
CA ALA A 256 27.66 5.79 14.69
C ALA A 256 27.94 4.54 13.84
N GLU A 257 28.34 3.47 14.51
CA GLU A 257 28.65 2.17 13.89
C GLU A 257 27.59 1.11 14.22
N LYS A 258 27.53 0.07 13.39
CA LYS A 258 26.69 -1.12 13.62
C LYS A 258 25.22 -0.75 13.89
N THR A 259 24.70 0.16 13.10
CA THR A 259 23.31 0.64 13.22
C THR A 259 22.37 -0.20 12.36
N TRP A 260 21.15 -0.40 12.85
CA TRP A 260 20.06 -1.08 12.14
C TRP A 260 18.97 -0.10 11.77
N GLY A 261 18.48 -0.18 10.54
CA GLY A 261 17.36 0.65 10.07
C GLY A 261 17.70 2.13 9.93
N SER A 262 16.67 2.94 9.85
CA SER A 262 16.78 4.39 9.80
C SER A 262 17.13 4.99 11.18
N PHE A 263 17.42 6.28 11.23
CA PHE A 263 17.84 6.98 12.46
C PHE A 263 17.06 8.29 12.62
N GLY A 264 17.12 8.89 13.81
CA GLY A 264 16.51 10.19 14.11
C GLY A 264 17.42 11.11 14.89
N VAL A 265 17.58 12.36 14.43
CA VAL A 265 18.35 13.41 15.10
C VAL A 265 17.45 14.19 16.06
N SER A 266 17.89 14.47 17.29
CA SER A 266 17.14 15.30 18.24
C SER A 266 17.04 16.76 17.77
N ASN A 267 15.97 17.47 18.17
CA ASN A 267 15.73 18.85 17.74
C ASN A 267 16.78 19.83 18.28
N ASP A 268 17.37 19.51 19.44
CA ASP A 268 18.50 20.25 20.03
C ASP A 268 19.85 19.93 19.35
N GLY A 269 19.91 18.88 18.50
CA GLY A 269 21.10 18.44 17.78
C GLY A 269 22.16 17.75 18.63
N THR A 270 21.85 17.43 19.89
CA THR A 270 22.84 16.83 20.80
C THR A 270 22.82 15.30 20.78
N ARG A 271 21.75 14.69 20.29
CA ARG A 271 21.55 13.23 20.34
C ARG A 271 21.08 12.67 19.00
N ILE A 272 21.35 11.38 18.81
CA ILE A 272 20.84 10.58 17.68
C ILE A 272 20.26 9.27 18.20
N ALA A 273 19.12 8.85 17.66
CA ALA A 273 18.48 7.59 17.97
C ALA A 273 18.55 6.63 16.76
N PHE A 274 18.87 5.37 17.00
CA PHE A 274 18.97 4.34 15.96
C PHE A 274 18.75 2.94 16.53
N GLY A 275 18.40 1.99 15.65
CA GLY A 275 18.30 0.57 16.01
C GLY A 275 19.68 -0.11 16.06
N ARG A 276 19.78 -1.20 16.83
CA ARG A 276 20.92 -2.13 16.84
C ARG A 276 20.45 -3.57 16.91
N ASN A 277 21.05 -4.44 16.11
CA ASN A 277 20.73 -5.86 16.09
C ASN A 277 21.58 -6.65 17.10
N HIS A 278 20.96 -7.65 17.72
CA HIS A 278 21.60 -8.66 18.56
C HIS A 278 21.23 -10.04 18.01
N PRO A 279 21.88 -10.52 16.94
CA PRO A 279 21.45 -11.73 16.22
C PRO A 279 21.48 -12.99 17.05
N ILE A 280 22.44 -13.14 17.99
CA ILE A 280 22.53 -14.30 18.90
C ILE A 280 21.34 -14.35 19.85
N GLU A 281 20.86 -13.19 20.30
CA GLU A 281 19.75 -13.06 21.25
C GLU A 281 18.38 -12.94 20.57
N THR A 282 18.35 -12.95 19.23
CA THR A 282 17.14 -12.68 18.41
C THR A 282 16.39 -11.42 18.86
N ALA A 283 17.13 -10.38 19.22
CA ALA A 283 16.62 -9.14 19.78
C ALA A 283 17.16 -7.91 19.02
N GLN A 284 16.45 -6.80 19.17
CA GLN A 284 16.88 -5.50 18.71
C GLN A 284 16.75 -4.47 19.83
N THR A 285 17.62 -3.45 19.83
CA THR A 285 17.57 -2.35 20.79
C THR A 285 17.43 -1.01 20.06
N LEU A 286 16.67 -0.09 20.63
CA LEU A 286 16.68 1.32 20.29
C LEU A 286 17.72 2.01 21.18
N VAL A 287 18.72 2.59 20.55
CA VAL A 287 19.86 3.23 21.20
C VAL A 287 19.78 4.73 20.98
N VAL A 288 20.07 5.49 22.03
CA VAL A 288 20.30 6.94 21.99
C VAL A 288 21.76 7.20 22.25
N LYS A 289 22.41 7.94 21.34
CA LYS A 289 23.82 8.33 21.45
C LYS A 289 23.92 9.84 21.62
N ASN A 290 24.68 10.30 22.61
CA ASN A 290 25.07 11.70 22.75
C ASN A 290 26.22 11.98 21.76
N LEU A 291 26.03 12.98 20.90
CA LEU A 291 26.99 13.30 19.82
C LEU A 291 28.28 13.94 20.30
N SER A 292 28.25 14.61 21.46
CA SER A 292 29.44 15.30 22.04
C SER A 292 30.28 14.35 22.92
N SER A 293 29.63 13.60 23.82
CA SER A 293 30.35 12.66 24.71
C SER A 293 30.61 11.28 24.07
N GLY A 294 29.86 10.92 23.02
CA GLY A 294 29.89 9.60 22.43
C GLY A 294 29.19 8.52 23.26
N GLU A 295 28.61 8.86 24.42
CA GLU A 295 27.92 7.94 25.31
C GLU A 295 26.64 7.41 24.68
N GLU A 296 26.41 6.09 24.80
CA GLU A 296 25.24 5.39 24.28
C GLU A 296 24.40 4.83 25.41
N SER A 297 23.07 4.99 25.32
CA SER A 297 22.09 4.40 26.23
C SER A 297 21.04 3.62 25.46
N THR A 298 20.62 2.47 25.99
CA THR A 298 19.51 1.68 25.43
C THR A 298 18.19 2.16 26.05
N VAL A 299 17.29 2.68 25.21
CA VAL A 299 15.98 3.19 25.67
C VAL A 299 14.83 2.20 25.46
N ALA A 300 14.95 1.29 24.49
CA ALA A 300 13.99 0.21 24.28
C ALA A 300 14.67 -1.07 23.81
N ARG A 301 14.08 -2.20 24.18
CA ARG A 301 14.45 -3.52 23.67
C ARG A 301 13.19 -4.24 23.21
N ILE A 302 13.24 -4.81 22.03
CA ILE A 302 12.21 -5.70 21.49
C ILE A 302 12.83 -7.04 21.12
N GLN A 303 12.03 -8.07 21.18
CA GLN A 303 12.46 -9.43 20.90
C GLN A 303 11.55 -10.05 19.85
N PHE A 304 12.16 -10.84 18.98
CA PHE A 304 11.43 -11.56 17.98
C PHE A 304 10.19 -12.29 18.58
N PRO A 305 9.00 -12.27 17.93
CA PRO A 305 8.74 -11.88 16.54
C PRO A 305 8.57 -10.37 16.27
N GLU A 306 8.68 -9.52 17.29
CA GLU A 306 8.69 -8.08 17.09
C GLU A 306 10.10 -7.61 16.65
N ILE A 307 10.14 -6.75 15.63
CA ILE A 307 11.35 -6.09 15.14
C ILE A 307 11.06 -4.60 14.94
N PHE A 308 12.04 -3.75 15.07
CA PHE A 308 11.90 -2.35 14.63
C PHE A 308 11.72 -2.31 13.11
N LEU A 309 10.79 -1.49 12.65
CA LEU A 309 10.58 -1.32 11.21
C LEU A 309 11.80 -0.57 10.62
N HIS A 310 12.57 -1.26 9.78
CA HIS A 310 13.91 -0.81 9.35
C HIS A 310 13.90 0.45 8.49
N ASN A 311 12.85 0.73 7.75
CA ASN A 311 12.69 1.92 6.92
C ASN A 311 12.00 3.07 7.66
N CYS A 312 11.47 2.87 8.88
CA CYS A 312 10.89 3.91 9.70
C CYS A 312 11.92 4.50 10.66
N SER A 313 12.16 5.80 10.55
CA SER A 313 13.04 6.51 11.48
C SER A 313 12.40 6.58 12.87
N PRO A 314 13.14 6.36 13.96
CA PRO A 314 12.71 6.83 15.28
C PRO A 314 12.68 8.35 15.27
N VAL A 315 11.61 8.95 15.79
CA VAL A 315 11.36 10.39 15.69
C VAL A 315 11.26 11.03 17.07
N TRP A 316 12.00 12.09 17.29
CA TRP A 316 11.98 12.86 18.53
C TRP A 316 10.76 13.79 18.59
N SER A 317 10.12 13.85 19.74
CA SER A 317 9.16 14.92 20.04
C SER A 317 9.84 16.29 20.02
N PRO A 318 9.14 17.40 19.73
CA PRO A 318 9.74 18.73 19.68
C PRO A 318 10.49 19.18 20.95
N ASP A 319 10.14 18.61 22.11
CA ASP A 319 10.81 18.86 23.40
C ASP A 319 11.94 17.87 23.71
N ASP A 320 12.25 16.97 22.79
CA ASP A 320 13.31 15.96 22.89
C ASP A 320 13.20 14.99 24.09
N LYS A 321 11.99 14.84 24.68
CA LYS A 321 11.75 13.93 25.82
C LYS A 321 11.18 12.59 25.41
N THR A 322 10.50 12.54 24.28
CA THR A 322 9.82 11.32 23.78
C THR A 322 10.38 10.92 22.42
N LEU A 323 10.55 9.62 22.21
CA LEU A 323 10.78 9.03 20.90
C LEU A 323 9.52 8.30 20.44
N ALA A 324 9.10 8.55 19.21
CA ALA A 324 8.14 7.71 18.51
C ALA A 324 8.88 6.71 17.63
N PHE A 325 8.44 5.46 17.60
CA PHE A 325 8.97 4.42 16.72
C PHE A 325 7.90 3.42 16.31
N VAL A 326 8.14 2.75 15.21
CA VAL A 326 7.28 1.68 14.72
C VAL A 326 7.96 0.34 14.90
N ALA A 327 7.26 -0.59 15.54
CA ALA A 327 7.65 -1.99 15.57
C ALA A 327 6.73 -2.82 14.67
N GLN A 328 7.27 -3.86 14.07
CA GLN A 328 6.54 -4.80 13.22
C GLN A 328 6.56 -6.17 13.88
N ASN A 329 5.38 -6.79 14.01
CA ASN A 329 5.34 -8.23 14.20
C ASN A 329 5.67 -8.90 12.86
N TYR A 330 6.88 -9.46 12.76
CA TYR A 330 7.40 -10.02 11.52
C TYR A 330 6.52 -11.16 11.00
N MET A 331 5.95 -11.96 11.91
CA MET A 331 5.12 -13.11 11.55
C MET A 331 3.69 -12.72 11.14
N ALA A 332 3.11 -11.70 11.76
CA ALA A 332 1.75 -11.25 11.47
C ALA A 332 1.70 -10.11 10.43
N ARG A 333 2.85 -9.58 9.99
CA ARG A 333 2.96 -8.40 9.12
C ARG A 333 2.17 -7.17 9.60
N GLN A 334 1.93 -7.09 10.90
CA GLN A 334 1.27 -5.96 11.53
C GLN A 334 2.31 -5.04 12.12
N THR A 335 2.09 -3.75 11.99
CA THR A 335 2.94 -2.74 12.61
C THR A 335 2.19 -2.03 13.72
N ALA A 336 2.92 -1.59 14.74
CA ALA A 336 2.40 -0.84 15.86
C ALA A 336 3.28 0.40 16.11
N LEU A 337 2.62 1.51 16.43
CA LEU A 337 3.26 2.78 16.76
C LEU A 337 3.42 2.89 18.28
N TYR A 338 4.63 3.16 18.73
CA TYR A 338 4.96 3.32 20.14
C TYR A 338 5.55 4.70 20.42
N LEU A 339 5.22 5.25 21.58
CA LEU A 339 5.92 6.36 22.20
C LEU A 339 6.73 5.84 23.39
N ILE A 340 7.95 6.32 23.54
CA ILE A 340 8.79 6.01 24.70
C ILE A 340 9.35 7.30 25.29
N ASP A 341 9.16 7.49 26.59
CA ASP A 341 9.82 8.53 27.34
C ASP A 341 11.30 8.14 27.53
N VAL A 342 12.20 8.99 27.06
CA VAL A 342 13.64 8.66 26.94
C VAL A 342 14.32 8.54 28.30
N GLU A 343 13.86 9.27 29.31
CA GLU A 343 14.44 9.29 30.66
C GLU A 343 13.94 8.09 31.48
N SER A 344 12.63 7.88 31.51
CA SER A 344 12.02 6.81 32.33
C SER A 344 11.96 5.46 31.62
N GLY A 345 12.11 5.39 30.28
CA GLY A 345 11.92 4.17 29.50
C GLY A 345 10.46 3.70 29.39
N ARG A 346 9.49 4.52 29.83
CA ARG A 346 8.06 4.15 29.79
C ARG A 346 7.55 4.15 28.35
N LYS A 347 7.18 2.96 27.88
CA LYS A 347 6.64 2.72 26.54
C LYS A 347 5.11 2.73 26.54
N THR A 348 4.50 3.41 25.56
CA THR A 348 3.05 3.50 25.36
C THR A 348 2.73 3.21 23.89
N GLU A 349 1.81 2.30 23.63
CA GLU A 349 1.32 2.02 22.29
C GLU A 349 0.24 3.03 21.88
N ILE A 350 0.36 3.60 20.70
CA ILE A 350 -0.65 4.46 20.09
C ILE A 350 -1.51 3.60 19.17
N LYS A 351 -2.72 3.31 19.61
CA LYS A 351 -3.69 2.51 18.87
C LYS A 351 -4.53 3.38 17.93
N SER A 352 -4.73 2.90 16.72
CA SER A 352 -5.71 3.45 15.80
C SER A 352 -6.56 2.31 15.26
N ALA A 353 -7.88 2.46 15.32
CA ALA A 353 -8.80 1.38 14.93
C ALA A 353 -8.80 1.14 13.41
N ASN A 354 -8.44 2.15 12.62
CA ASN A 354 -8.45 2.07 11.15
C ASN A 354 -7.07 1.88 10.49
N LEU A 355 -5.95 1.91 11.24
CA LEU A 355 -4.63 1.71 10.66
C LEU A 355 -4.05 0.33 11.02
N ARG A 356 -3.46 -0.35 10.04
CA ARG A 356 -2.87 -1.68 10.21
C ARG A 356 -1.39 -1.73 9.90
N GLN A 357 -0.90 -0.83 9.05
CA GLN A 357 0.49 -0.79 8.62
C GLN A 357 1.00 0.64 8.60
N PHE A 358 2.18 0.86 9.16
CA PHE A 358 2.90 2.13 9.14
C PHE A 358 4.17 1.96 8.31
N GLU A 359 4.57 3.00 7.60
CA GLU A 359 5.83 3.07 6.87
C GLU A 359 6.76 4.14 7.43
N GLN A 360 6.23 5.34 7.67
CA GLN A 360 6.97 6.46 8.25
C GLN A 360 6.08 7.27 9.20
N ILE A 361 6.69 7.96 10.14
CA ILE A 361 6.02 8.80 11.13
C ILE A 361 6.77 10.11 11.36
N GLY A 362 6.08 11.12 11.89
CA GLY A 362 6.72 12.34 12.38
C GLY A 362 5.81 13.15 13.28
N PHE A 363 6.39 13.84 14.25
CA PHE A 363 5.66 14.76 15.11
C PHE A 363 5.36 16.08 14.41
N MET A 364 4.17 16.61 14.66
CA MET A 364 3.88 18.02 14.40
C MET A 364 4.47 18.90 15.50
N SER A 365 4.58 20.21 15.22
CA SER A 365 5.15 21.20 16.15
C SER A 365 4.41 21.31 17.49
N ASP A 366 3.16 20.81 17.57
CA ASP A 366 2.39 20.76 18.83
C ASP A 366 2.89 19.70 19.82
N GLY A 367 3.83 18.84 19.40
CA GLY A 367 4.40 17.75 20.19
C GLY A 367 3.43 16.63 20.55
N LYS A 368 2.23 16.62 19.99
CA LYS A 368 1.16 15.64 20.27
C LYS A 368 0.67 14.93 19.02
N THR A 369 0.42 15.71 17.97
CA THR A 369 -0.07 15.18 16.70
C THR A 369 1.06 14.48 15.95
N ILE A 370 0.77 13.28 15.42
CA ILE A 370 1.68 12.51 14.58
C ILE A 370 1.10 12.46 13.17
N ILE A 371 1.91 12.79 12.18
CA ILE A 371 1.61 12.48 10.78
C ILE A 371 2.30 11.17 10.45
N ALA A 372 1.55 10.25 9.85
CA ALA A 372 2.05 8.95 9.47
C ALA A 372 1.79 8.67 7.99
N SER A 373 2.77 8.09 7.31
CA SER A 373 2.55 7.32 6.11
C SER A 373 2.07 5.94 6.53
N ALA A 374 0.81 5.61 6.26
CA ALA A 374 0.18 4.40 6.78
C ALA A 374 -0.93 3.87 5.85
N SER A 375 -1.32 2.62 6.08
CA SER A 375 -2.34 1.89 5.31
C SER A 375 -3.37 1.22 6.24
N GLU A 376 -4.62 1.15 5.79
CA GLU A 376 -5.71 0.39 6.41
C GLU A 376 -5.60 -1.13 6.13
N GLY A 377 -4.51 -1.58 5.51
CA GLY A 377 -4.25 -2.97 5.12
C GLY A 377 -4.18 -3.17 3.61
N GLY A 378 -4.49 -2.15 2.82
CA GLY A 378 -4.32 -2.15 1.37
C GLY A 378 -2.89 -1.85 0.94
N ARG A 379 -2.67 -1.86 -0.39
CA ARG A 379 -1.37 -1.59 -1.02
C ARG A 379 -0.89 -0.15 -0.84
N PHE A 380 -1.84 0.82 -0.74
CA PHE A 380 -1.52 2.24 -0.82
C PHE A 380 -1.32 2.82 0.58
N TYR A 381 -0.16 3.45 0.75
CA TYR A 381 0.18 4.21 1.95
C TYR A 381 -0.20 5.67 1.72
N HIS A 382 -1.05 6.17 2.60
CA HIS A 382 -1.51 7.55 2.58
C HIS A 382 -0.99 8.31 3.79
N LEU A 383 -1.06 9.63 3.74
CA LEU A 383 -0.77 10.44 4.90
C LEU A 383 -1.99 10.49 5.82
N TRP A 384 -1.74 10.25 7.10
CA TRP A 384 -2.74 10.21 8.15
C TRP A 384 -2.33 11.10 9.30
N LYS A 385 -3.31 11.81 9.87
CA LYS A 385 -3.17 12.58 11.11
C LYS A 385 -3.65 11.73 12.27
N ILE A 386 -2.76 11.44 13.21
CA ILE A 386 -3.02 10.66 14.41
C ILE A 386 -2.97 11.62 15.60
N THR A 387 -4.07 11.75 16.31
CA THR A 387 -4.15 12.52 17.55
C THR A 387 -4.29 11.54 18.71
N PRO A 388 -3.32 11.46 19.66
CA PRO A 388 -3.41 10.57 20.79
C PRO A 388 -4.71 10.75 21.57
N GLY A 389 -5.36 9.64 21.92
CA GLY A 389 -6.67 9.64 22.58
C GLY A 389 -7.87 9.64 21.62
N GLN A 390 -7.69 9.86 20.33
CA GLN A 390 -8.74 9.65 19.33
C GLN A 390 -8.69 8.20 18.82
N PRO A 391 -9.86 7.53 18.65
CA PRO A 391 -9.90 6.12 18.24
C PRO A 391 -9.47 5.89 16.79
N ASN A 392 -9.70 6.88 15.90
CA ASN A 392 -9.42 6.79 14.47
C ASN A 392 -8.44 7.89 14.05
N ALA A 393 -7.52 7.53 13.19
CA ALA A 393 -6.70 8.49 12.46
C ALA A 393 -7.52 9.17 11.35
N LEU A 394 -7.20 10.44 11.07
CA LEU A 394 -7.80 11.20 9.98
C LEU A 394 -6.97 11.03 8.71
N ARG A 395 -7.58 10.53 7.64
CA ARG A 395 -6.94 10.39 6.33
C ARG A 395 -6.80 11.75 5.66
N MET A 396 -5.59 12.06 5.18
CA MET A 396 -5.24 13.37 4.62
C MET A 396 -5.03 13.33 3.11
N THR A 397 -4.57 12.19 2.57
CA THR A 397 -4.35 11.98 1.13
C THR A 397 -5.13 10.78 0.63
N ASN A 398 -5.39 10.74 -0.67
CA ASN A 398 -6.25 9.74 -1.30
C ASN A 398 -5.71 9.32 -2.69
N GLY A 399 -6.38 8.34 -3.33
CA GLY A 399 -6.10 7.90 -4.69
C GLY A 399 -5.13 6.70 -4.75
N LEU A 400 -4.54 6.49 -5.93
CA LEU A 400 -3.65 5.36 -6.25
C LEU A 400 -2.16 5.75 -6.12
N THR A 401 -1.88 6.76 -5.31
CA THR A 401 -0.54 7.28 -5.06
C THR A 401 -0.07 6.85 -3.68
N ASN A 402 1.15 6.34 -3.60
CA ASN A 402 1.81 6.08 -2.34
C ASN A 402 2.56 7.32 -1.86
N PHE A 403 2.46 7.61 -0.56
CA PHE A 403 3.28 8.58 0.13
C PHE A 403 4.19 7.83 1.10
N GLY A 404 5.45 7.68 0.72
CA GLY A 404 6.47 6.95 1.50
C GLY A 404 7.17 7.85 2.51
N GLU A 405 8.49 7.89 2.43
CA GLU A 405 9.35 8.66 3.33
C GLU A 405 8.88 10.10 3.52
N ILE A 406 8.74 10.53 4.78
CA ILE A 406 8.30 11.87 5.16
C ILE A 406 9.36 12.55 6.04
N SER A 407 9.57 13.84 5.83
CA SER A 407 10.52 14.68 6.57
C SER A 407 9.86 16.01 6.91
N PHE A 408 10.17 16.57 8.09
CA PHE A 408 9.49 17.72 8.67
C PHE A 408 10.43 18.90 8.85
N ALA A 409 9.98 20.09 8.44
CA ALA A 409 10.60 21.34 8.79
C ALA A 409 9.96 21.92 10.07
N LYS A 410 10.70 22.77 10.81
CA LYS A 410 10.22 23.41 12.05
C LYS A 410 9.01 24.33 11.84
N ASN A 411 8.81 24.81 10.61
CA ASN A 411 7.65 25.65 10.22
C ASN A 411 6.39 24.83 9.91
N GLY A 412 6.39 23.50 10.09
CA GLY A 412 5.26 22.61 9.82
C GLY A 412 5.13 22.16 8.36
N THR A 413 6.05 22.55 7.48
CA THR A 413 6.10 22.00 6.11
C THR A 413 6.58 20.56 6.13
N VAL A 414 5.94 19.70 5.37
CA VAL A 414 6.31 18.29 5.23
C VAL A 414 6.81 18.05 3.81
N LEU A 415 7.95 17.40 3.68
CA LEU A 415 8.45 16.86 2.42
C LEU A 415 8.14 15.35 2.41
N ALA A 416 7.50 14.85 1.37
CA ALA A 416 7.17 13.44 1.23
C ALA A 416 7.68 12.88 -0.10
N LEU A 417 8.01 11.60 -0.11
CA LEU A 417 8.24 10.85 -1.33
C LEU A 417 6.89 10.40 -1.90
N GLN A 418 6.51 10.95 -3.03
CA GLN A 418 5.33 10.54 -3.77
C GLN A 418 5.71 9.47 -4.80
N THR A 419 5.07 8.32 -4.75
CA THR A 419 5.30 7.23 -5.71
C THR A 419 4.02 6.92 -6.47
N THR A 420 4.08 7.03 -7.79
CA THR A 420 3.02 6.57 -8.70
C THR A 420 3.51 5.41 -9.54
N GLU A 421 2.65 4.44 -9.75
CA GLU A 421 2.93 3.27 -10.59
C GLU A 421 1.74 3.00 -11.51
N SER A 422 2.02 2.57 -12.73
CA SER A 422 0.98 2.27 -13.72
C SER A 422 1.26 0.95 -14.47
N PRO A 423 1.40 -0.18 -13.76
CA PRO A 423 1.61 -1.47 -14.42
C PRO A 423 0.37 -1.88 -15.23
N SER A 424 0.63 -2.38 -16.43
CA SER A 424 -0.36 -2.96 -17.32
C SER A 424 0.21 -4.21 -17.96
N ILE A 425 -0.66 -5.09 -18.45
CA ILE A 425 -0.23 -6.32 -19.12
C ILE A 425 -0.05 -6.04 -20.62
N PHE A 426 1.06 -6.51 -21.15
CA PHE A 426 1.40 -6.48 -22.58
C PHE A 426 1.64 -7.92 -23.07
N LEU A 427 1.26 -8.18 -24.30
CA LEU A 427 1.44 -9.47 -24.95
C LEU A 427 2.43 -9.31 -26.10
N ALA A 428 3.33 -10.27 -26.23
CA ALA A 428 4.28 -10.35 -27.34
C ALA A 428 4.30 -11.78 -27.93
N ASP A 429 4.51 -11.88 -29.23
CA ASP A 429 4.91 -13.14 -29.85
C ASP A 429 6.38 -13.42 -29.51
N THR A 430 6.72 -14.67 -29.22
CA THR A 430 8.08 -15.05 -28.82
C THR A 430 9.13 -14.87 -29.92
N LYS A 431 8.71 -14.78 -31.18
CA LYS A 431 9.61 -14.48 -32.31
C LYS A 431 9.91 -12.98 -32.43
N GLU A 432 9.07 -12.11 -31.84
CA GLU A 432 9.16 -10.65 -31.95
C GLU A 432 8.88 -9.95 -30.61
N LEU A 433 9.64 -10.27 -29.57
CA LEU A 433 9.44 -9.79 -28.20
C LEU A 433 9.41 -8.25 -28.07
N GLN A 434 10.02 -7.55 -29.03
CA GLN A 434 10.01 -6.08 -29.03
C GLN A 434 8.65 -5.50 -29.49
N LYS A 435 7.82 -6.27 -30.18
CA LYS A 435 6.50 -5.86 -30.64
C LYS A 435 5.43 -6.23 -29.60
N GLN A 436 5.32 -5.42 -28.56
CA GLN A 436 4.40 -5.63 -27.46
C GLN A 436 3.07 -4.93 -27.76
N GLN A 437 1.96 -5.62 -27.52
CA GLN A 437 0.62 -5.06 -27.63
C GLN A 437 -0.04 -5.00 -26.24
N PRO A 438 -0.64 -3.88 -25.86
CA PRO A 438 -1.34 -3.79 -24.57
C PRO A 438 -2.54 -4.75 -24.58
N MET A 439 -2.68 -5.49 -23.50
CA MET A 439 -3.87 -6.33 -23.27
C MET A 439 -4.96 -5.44 -22.68
N PRO A 440 -6.17 -5.47 -23.21
CA PRO A 440 -7.31 -4.81 -22.55
C PRO A 440 -7.58 -5.46 -21.20
N SER A 441 -7.25 -4.76 -20.11
CA SER A 441 -7.41 -5.26 -18.73
C SER A 441 -8.74 -4.89 -18.09
N GLY A 442 -9.66 -4.30 -18.84
CA GLY A 442 -10.94 -3.85 -18.30
C GLY A 442 -10.79 -2.67 -17.34
N ARG A 443 -11.42 -2.74 -16.16
CA ARG A 443 -11.36 -1.73 -15.11
C ARG A 443 -10.27 -1.98 -14.07
N SER A 444 -9.36 -2.90 -14.31
CA SER A 444 -8.33 -3.27 -13.33
C SER A 444 -7.07 -2.44 -13.53
N ASP A 445 -6.58 -1.87 -12.42
CA ASP A 445 -5.30 -1.19 -12.33
C ASP A 445 -4.23 -2.14 -11.74
N PHE A 446 -2.95 -1.87 -11.98
CA PHE A 446 -1.85 -2.70 -11.47
C PHE A 446 -1.92 -4.18 -11.88
N ALA A 447 -2.35 -4.45 -13.11
CA ALA A 447 -2.61 -5.79 -13.59
C ALA A 447 -1.32 -6.62 -13.72
N GLY A 448 -1.35 -7.85 -13.19
CA GLY A 448 -0.31 -8.86 -13.30
C GLY A 448 0.92 -8.65 -12.43
N GLN A 449 0.97 -7.60 -11.59
CA GLN A 449 2.15 -7.28 -10.79
C GLN A 449 2.47 -8.34 -9.74
N THR A 450 1.47 -8.81 -9.01
CA THR A 450 1.62 -9.81 -7.93
C THR A 450 1.33 -11.24 -8.36
N GLY A 451 0.79 -11.43 -9.57
CA GLY A 451 0.51 -12.74 -10.13
C GLY A 451 0.14 -12.68 -11.61
N LEU A 452 0.75 -13.53 -12.43
CA LEU A 452 0.53 -13.61 -13.87
C LEU A 452 0.87 -15.03 -14.32
N GLU A 453 -0.09 -15.73 -14.94
CA GLU A 453 0.06 -17.10 -15.43
C GLU A 453 -0.85 -17.39 -16.62
N TRP A 454 -0.39 -18.16 -17.59
CA TRP A 454 -1.22 -18.68 -18.67
C TRP A 454 -1.87 -20.01 -18.25
N ILE A 455 -3.19 -20.10 -18.36
CA ILE A 455 -3.93 -21.36 -18.20
C ILE A 455 -3.72 -22.23 -19.45
N ASP A 456 -3.91 -21.63 -20.62
CA ASP A 456 -3.70 -22.19 -21.95
C ASP A 456 -3.14 -21.12 -22.91
N GLU A 457 -3.17 -21.34 -24.24
CA GLU A 457 -2.66 -20.35 -25.21
C GLU A 457 -3.58 -19.13 -25.41
N ASP A 458 -4.79 -19.13 -24.87
CA ASP A 458 -5.79 -18.07 -25.03
C ASP A 458 -6.27 -17.45 -23.72
N SER A 459 -6.07 -18.14 -22.58
CA SER A 459 -6.58 -17.73 -21.27
C SER A 459 -5.44 -17.30 -20.36
N LEU A 460 -5.45 -16.04 -19.93
CA LEU A 460 -4.49 -15.47 -18.98
C LEU A 460 -5.16 -15.24 -17.63
N LEU A 461 -4.51 -15.70 -16.56
CA LEU A 461 -4.88 -15.53 -15.17
C LEU A 461 -3.95 -14.53 -14.50
N TYR A 462 -4.48 -13.54 -13.79
CA TYR A 462 -3.66 -12.54 -13.12
C TYR A 462 -4.34 -11.95 -11.91
N SER A 463 -3.52 -11.38 -11.02
CA SER A 463 -4.00 -10.52 -9.95
C SER A 463 -3.95 -9.05 -10.37
N ALA A 464 -4.93 -8.27 -9.92
CA ALA A 464 -4.98 -6.83 -10.17
C ALA A 464 -5.72 -6.11 -9.05
N TYR A 465 -5.51 -4.80 -8.97
CA TYR A 465 -6.26 -3.88 -8.12
C TYR A 465 -7.30 -3.15 -8.97
N SER A 466 -8.24 -2.51 -8.32
CA SER A 466 -9.11 -1.53 -8.97
C SER A 466 -9.18 -0.26 -8.14
N SER A 467 -9.53 0.84 -8.76
CA SER A 467 -9.77 2.10 -8.05
C SER A 467 -10.90 1.98 -7.01
N GLU A 468 -11.79 1.00 -7.19
CA GLU A 468 -12.92 0.74 -6.31
C GLU A 468 -12.57 -0.26 -5.19
N ASN A 469 -11.50 -1.05 -5.37
CA ASN A 469 -11.05 -2.04 -4.39
C ASN A 469 -9.52 -2.02 -4.26
N PRO A 470 -8.99 -1.52 -3.12
CA PRO A 470 -7.55 -1.42 -2.88
C PRO A 470 -6.89 -2.78 -2.59
N MET A 471 -7.66 -3.86 -2.49
CA MET A 471 -7.15 -5.21 -2.35
C MET A 471 -6.99 -5.87 -3.73
N SER A 472 -5.93 -6.66 -3.91
CA SER A 472 -5.75 -7.43 -5.14
C SER A 472 -6.79 -8.54 -5.26
N ASN A 473 -7.33 -8.68 -6.45
CA ASN A 473 -8.29 -9.71 -6.80
C ASN A 473 -7.84 -10.45 -8.05
N LEU A 474 -8.37 -11.65 -8.27
CA LEU A 474 -8.04 -12.50 -9.40
C LEU A 474 -8.96 -12.23 -10.58
N PHE A 475 -8.36 -12.21 -11.77
CA PHE A 475 -9.03 -12.01 -13.04
C PHE A 475 -8.57 -13.07 -14.04
N ARG A 476 -9.50 -13.49 -14.90
CA ARG A 476 -9.24 -14.32 -16.06
C ARG A 476 -9.61 -13.54 -17.31
N SER A 477 -8.67 -13.42 -18.25
CA SER A 477 -8.92 -12.81 -19.57
C SER A 477 -8.77 -13.83 -20.67
N GLN A 478 -9.74 -13.87 -21.58
CA GLN A 478 -9.66 -14.62 -22.82
C GLN A 478 -9.19 -13.68 -23.93
N ILE A 479 -8.02 -13.97 -24.49
CA ILE A 479 -7.33 -13.05 -25.39
C ILE A 479 -8.07 -12.91 -26.73
N SER A 480 -8.55 -14.02 -27.30
CA SER A 480 -9.25 -14.03 -28.58
C SER A 480 -10.57 -13.24 -28.57
N THR A 481 -11.30 -13.26 -27.47
CA THR A 481 -12.59 -12.58 -27.31
C THR A 481 -12.45 -11.23 -26.62
N GLN A 482 -11.27 -10.90 -26.05
CA GLN A 482 -11.00 -9.73 -25.22
C GLN A 482 -11.93 -9.61 -24.00
N GLN A 483 -12.47 -10.73 -23.54
CA GLN A 483 -13.34 -10.76 -22.37
C GLN A 483 -12.53 -10.98 -21.10
N THR A 484 -12.78 -10.15 -20.09
CA THR A 484 -12.18 -10.28 -18.77
C THR A 484 -13.26 -10.51 -17.72
N LYS A 485 -13.07 -11.55 -16.91
CA LYS A 485 -13.94 -11.92 -15.80
C LYS A 485 -13.20 -11.77 -14.47
N ALA A 486 -13.78 -11.09 -13.50
CA ALA A 486 -13.31 -11.12 -12.13
C ALA A 486 -13.70 -12.47 -11.50
N LEU A 487 -12.73 -13.18 -10.92
CA LEU A 487 -12.92 -14.46 -10.24
C LEU A 487 -13.14 -14.27 -8.74
N THR A 488 -12.50 -13.24 -8.15
CA THR A 488 -12.68 -12.83 -6.76
C THR A 488 -13.04 -11.35 -6.69
N ALA A 489 -13.69 -10.93 -5.59
CA ALA A 489 -14.08 -9.54 -5.34
C ALA A 489 -14.03 -9.26 -3.83
N HIS A 490 -12.93 -9.62 -3.18
CA HIS A 490 -12.77 -9.46 -1.73
C HIS A 490 -12.37 -8.01 -1.40
N PRO A 491 -13.12 -7.32 -0.54
CA PRO A 491 -12.79 -5.93 -0.15
C PRO A 491 -11.74 -5.84 0.97
N ASP A 492 -11.52 -6.93 1.73
CA ASP A 492 -10.80 -6.89 3.00
C ASP A 492 -9.45 -7.63 3.00
N PHE A 493 -9.16 -8.40 1.94
CA PHE A 493 -7.93 -9.17 1.84
C PHE A 493 -7.46 -9.36 0.40
N HIS A 494 -6.16 -9.61 0.25
CA HIS A 494 -5.51 -9.82 -1.04
C HIS A 494 -5.63 -11.26 -1.53
N SER A 495 -5.76 -11.40 -2.85
CA SER A 495 -5.66 -12.65 -3.59
C SER A 495 -4.55 -12.51 -4.63
N ASP A 496 -3.41 -13.16 -4.38
CA ASP A 496 -2.16 -12.96 -5.13
C ASP A 496 -1.56 -14.27 -5.62
N ALA A 497 -0.61 -14.17 -6.56
CA ALA A 497 0.16 -15.30 -7.09
C ALA A 497 -0.70 -16.51 -7.47
N PRO A 498 -1.71 -16.34 -8.35
CA PRO A 498 -2.56 -17.45 -8.76
C PRO A 498 -1.80 -18.45 -9.62
N THR A 499 -2.23 -19.73 -9.54
CA THR A 499 -1.85 -20.82 -10.44
C THR A 499 -3.09 -21.68 -10.74
N ALA A 500 -3.14 -22.30 -11.92
CA ALA A 500 -4.29 -23.08 -12.36
C ALA A 500 -3.92 -24.48 -12.83
N THR A 501 -4.83 -25.46 -12.62
CA THR A 501 -4.76 -26.74 -13.28
C THR A 501 -4.86 -26.58 -14.81
N ALA A 502 -4.33 -27.55 -15.57
CA ALA A 502 -4.29 -27.46 -17.04
C ALA A 502 -5.69 -27.33 -17.68
N ASP A 503 -6.72 -27.88 -17.05
CA ASP A 503 -8.11 -27.73 -17.47
C ASP A 503 -8.76 -26.39 -17.03
N GLY A 504 -8.05 -25.58 -16.27
CA GLY A 504 -8.51 -24.31 -15.75
C GLY A 504 -9.64 -24.37 -14.72
N ARG A 505 -9.99 -25.57 -14.23
CA ARG A 505 -11.14 -25.78 -13.31
C ARG A 505 -10.80 -25.41 -11.87
N ASN A 506 -9.56 -25.60 -11.46
CA ASN A 506 -9.10 -25.26 -10.12
C ASN A 506 -8.02 -24.20 -10.19
N ILE A 507 -8.23 -23.12 -9.45
CA ILE A 507 -7.26 -22.03 -9.31
C ILE A 507 -6.85 -21.95 -7.86
N PHE A 508 -5.54 -22.01 -7.60
CA PHE A 508 -4.95 -21.87 -6.29
C PHE A 508 -4.29 -20.51 -6.19
N PHE A 509 -4.31 -19.88 -5.02
CA PHE A 509 -3.73 -18.55 -4.83
C PHE A 509 -3.31 -18.32 -3.38
N THR A 510 -2.45 -17.34 -3.17
CA THR A 510 -2.06 -16.84 -1.85
C THR A 510 -3.10 -15.83 -1.37
N SER A 511 -3.63 -16.00 -0.15
CA SER A 511 -4.63 -15.12 0.46
C SER A 511 -4.11 -14.50 1.75
N SER A 512 -4.42 -13.22 1.98
CA SER A 512 -4.16 -12.51 3.24
C SER A 512 -5.41 -12.41 4.14
N GLU A 513 -6.40 -13.26 3.96
CA GLU A 513 -7.63 -13.34 4.76
C GLU A 513 -7.34 -13.59 6.25
N THR A 514 -6.31 -14.35 6.55
CA THR A 514 -5.82 -14.59 7.91
C THR A 514 -4.53 -13.80 8.18
N PRO A 515 -4.13 -13.58 9.45
CA PRO A 515 -2.89 -12.88 9.78
C PRO A 515 -1.63 -13.46 9.11
N PHE A 516 -1.63 -14.77 8.86
CA PHE A 516 -0.61 -15.44 8.06
C PHE A 516 -1.12 -15.68 6.65
N LEU A 517 -0.26 -15.48 5.66
CA LEU A 517 -0.60 -15.81 4.28
C LEU A 517 -0.81 -17.30 4.13
N ASN A 518 -1.96 -17.70 3.64
CA ASN A 518 -2.35 -19.09 3.42
C ASN A 518 -2.83 -19.29 1.99
N LEU A 519 -2.94 -20.56 1.57
CA LEU A 519 -3.41 -20.91 0.25
C LEU A 519 -4.91 -21.15 0.26
N ARG A 520 -5.55 -20.66 -0.78
CA ARG A 520 -6.97 -20.86 -1.08
C ARG A 520 -7.14 -21.48 -2.46
N ARG A 521 -8.26 -22.15 -2.69
CA ARG A 521 -8.69 -22.67 -3.99
C ARG A 521 -10.03 -22.05 -4.37
N ILE A 522 -10.19 -21.74 -5.64
CA ILE A 522 -11.45 -21.27 -6.22
C ILE A 522 -11.73 -22.06 -7.50
N ASP A 523 -12.99 -22.17 -7.89
CA ASP A 523 -13.39 -22.71 -9.20
C ASP A 523 -12.91 -21.79 -10.33
N GLY A 524 -12.59 -22.37 -11.50
CA GLY A 524 -12.13 -21.62 -12.67
C GLY A 524 -13.12 -20.58 -13.20
N GLU A 525 -14.39 -20.69 -12.80
CA GLU A 525 -15.45 -19.71 -13.08
C GLU A 525 -15.65 -18.70 -11.95
N GLY A 526 -14.89 -18.78 -10.87
CA GLY A 526 -15.01 -17.92 -9.70
C GLY A 526 -16.03 -18.46 -8.69
N GLY A 527 -16.37 -17.65 -7.68
CA GLY A 527 -17.32 -18.02 -6.62
C GLY A 527 -16.68 -18.09 -5.24
N ALA A 528 -17.23 -18.93 -4.35
CA ALA A 528 -16.70 -19.09 -3.00
C ALA A 528 -15.36 -19.84 -3.01
N HIS A 529 -14.36 -19.28 -2.34
CA HIS A 529 -13.07 -19.95 -2.20
C HIS A 529 -13.11 -21.00 -1.08
N GLN A 530 -12.21 -21.96 -1.18
CA GLN A 530 -12.01 -23.03 -0.21
C GLN A 530 -10.61 -22.95 0.39
N GLU A 531 -10.51 -23.32 1.66
CA GLU A 531 -9.26 -23.39 2.35
C GLU A 531 -8.41 -24.57 1.87
N VAL A 532 -7.15 -24.31 1.53
CA VAL A 532 -6.16 -25.34 1.21
C VAL A 532 -5.16 -25.49 2.35
N THR A 533 -4.76 -24.38 2.96
CA THR A 533 -3.92 -24.36 4.16
C THR A 533 -4.46 -23.33 5.16
N ASN A 534 -4.21 -23.57 6.49
CA ASN A 534 -4.68 -22.72 7.58
C ASN A 534 -3.63 -22.54 8.71
N GLY A 535 -2.35 -22.68 8.36
CA GLY A 535 -1.28 -22.59 9.36
C GLY A 535 -1.13 -21.19 9.96
N THR A 536 -0.70 -21.17 11.22
CA THR A 536 -0.45 -19.95 12.03
C THR A 536 1.03 -19.81 12.44
N ASP A 537 1.90 -20.60 11.84
CA ASP A 537 3.33 -20.76 12.17
C ASP A 537 4.27 -20.19 11.09
N GLY A 538 3.71 -19.64 10.02
CA GLY A 538 4.44 -19.05 8.90
C GLY A 538 3.56 -18.80 7.69
N TYR A 539 4.17 -18.31 6.62
CA TYR A 539 3.50 -17.97 5.36
C TYR A 539 3.57 -19.15 4.39
N ARG A 540 2.45 -19.42 3.72
CA ARG A 540 2.34 -20.34 2.61
C ARG A 540 2.05 -19.52 1.36
N ILE A 541 3.04 -19.44 0.46
CA ILE A 541 3.06 -18.45 -0.61
C ILE A 541 3.56 -19.06 -1.93
N PHE A 542 3.22 -18.40 -3.03
CA PHE A 542 3.64 -18.74 -4.38
C PHE A 542 3.28 -20.17 -4.79
N PRO A 543 1.99 -20.54 -4.75
CA PRO A 543 1.56 -21.88 -5.17
C PRO A 543 1.88 -22.13 -6.64
N GLN A 544 2.21 -23.39 -6.97
CA GLN A 544 2.38 -23.91 -8.33
C GLN A 544 1.78 -25.30 -8.40
N VAL A 545 0.76 -25.49 -9.21
CA VAL A 545 0.09 -26.79 -9.37
C VAL A 545 0.65 -27.54 -10.57
N THR A 546 0.79 -28.87 -10.45
CA THR A 546 1.20 -29.73 -11.57
C THR A 546 0.11 -29.78 -12.66
N GLN A 547 0.52 -30.08 -13.89
CA GLN A 547 -0.42 -30.13 -15.02
C GLN A 547 -1.54 -31.17 -14.84
N ASP A 548 -1.24 -32.29 -14.21
CA ASP A 548 -2.21 -33.34 -13.87
C ASP A 548 -3.13 -32.95 -12.69
N GLY A 549 -2.88 -31.81 -12.04
CA GLY A 549 -3.65 -31.32 -10.91
C GLY A 549 -3.47 -32.10 -9.61
N ARG A 550 -2.50 -33.03 -9.55
CA ARG A 550 -2.32 -33.89 -8.37
C ARG A 550 -1.51 -33.22 -7.26
N TYR A 551 -0.43 -32.51 -7.61
CA TYR A 551 0.46 -31.94 -6.62
C TYR A 551 0.42 -30.41 -6.65
N LEU A 552 0.43 -29.81 -5.47
CA LEU A 552 0.61 -28.38 -5.25
C LEU A 552 1.94 -28.14 -4.57
N TYR A 553 2.81 -27.35 -5.20
CA TYR A 553 4.08 -26.89 -4.63
C TYR A 553 3.90 -25.46 -4.13
N TYR A 554 4.54 -25.14 -3.01
CA TYR A 554 4.54 -23.79 -2.45
C TYR A 554 5.74 -23.53 -1.55
N ILE A 555 6.03 -22.30 -1.25
CA ILE A 555 7.04 -21.94 -0.26
C ILE A 555 6.35 -21.79 1.11
N PHE A 556 6.79 -22.58 2.08
CA PHE A 556 6.52 -22.38 3.48
C PHE A 556 7.65 -21.54 4.08
N ARG A 557 7.35 -20.31 4.48
CA ARG A 557 8.31 -19.36 5.03
C ARG A 557 8.00 -19.08 6.49
N SER A 558 8.97 -19.39 7.35
CA SER A 558 8.92 -19.12 8.78
C SER A 558 10.20 -18.40 9.24
N LEU A 559 10.41 -18.30 10.55
CA LEU A 559 11.71 -17.93 11.13
C LEU A 559 12.84 -18.84 10.63
N GLY A 560 13.92 -18.22 10.20
CA GLY A 560 15.10 -18.95 9.73
C GLY A 560 15.05 -19.38 8.27
N GLY A 561 14.00 -18.98 7.51
CA GLY A 561 13.99 -19.17 6.06
C GLY A 561 12.74 -19.86 5.53
N GLY A 562 12.87 -20.36 4.31
CA GLY A 562 11.79 -21.01 3.59
C GLY A 562 12.12 -22.44 3.17
N ASP A 563 11.10 -23.27 3.11
CA ASP A 563 11.13 -24.63 2.56
C ASP A 563 10.22 -24.68 1.33
N VAL A 564 10.57 -25.46 0.29
CA VAL A 564 9.59 -25.83 -0.75
C VAL A 564 8.85 -27.05 -0.28
N ILE A 565 7.54 -26.94 -0.18
CA ILE A 565 6.63 -28.00 0.21
C ILE A 565 5.90 -28.55 -1.03
N ARG A 566 5.76 -29.86 -1.12
CA ARG A 566 4.84 -30.55 -2.02
C ARG A 566 3.66 -31.07 -1.22
N ARG A 567 2.45 -30.69 -1.60
CA ARG A 567 1.19 -31.22 -1.08
C ARG A 567 0.53 -32.11 -2.12
N ASP A 568 0.17 -33.34 -1.76
CA ASP A 568 -0.70 -34.18 -2.57
C ASP A 568 -2.15 -33.74 -2.35
N LEU A 569 -2.83 -33.34 -3.42
CA LEU A 569 -4.20 -32.81 -3.36
C LEU A 569 -5.26 -33.93 -3.20
N THR A 570 -4.85 -35.20 -3.26
CA THR A 570 -5.76 -36.34 -3.09
C THR A 570 -5.96 -36.72 -1.62
N ASP A 571 -4.88 -36.70 -0.82
CA ASP A 571 -4.88 -37.06 0.58
C ASP A 571 -4.42 -35.97 1.54
N ASN A 572 -4.05 -34.80 1.00
CA ASN A 572 -3.52 -33.64 1.71
C ASN A 572 -2.19 -33.86 2.44
N SER A 573 -1.46 -34.93 2.13
CA SER A 573 -0.11 -35.16 2.69
C SER A 573 0.89 -34.12 2.19
N GLU A 574 1.84 -33.76 3.05
CA GLU A 574 2.87 -32.75 2.75
C GLU A 574 4.27 -33.32 2.95
N VAL A 575 5.17 -32.96 2.03
CA VAL A 575 6.57 -33.37 2.07
C VAL A 575 7.45 -32.16 1.76
N VAL A 576 8.50 -31.95 2.54
CA VAL A 576 9.56 -30.98 2.23
C VAL A 576 10.40 -31.53 1.07
N VAL A 577 10.39 -30.83 -0.05
CA VAL A 577 11.17 -31.24 -1.25
C VAL A 577 12.45 -30.43 -1.43
N VAL A 578 12.50 -29.19 -0.94
CA VAL A 578 13.72 -28.39 -0.83
C VAL A 578 13.76 -27.78 0.56
N PRO A 579 14.58 -28.32 1.46
CA PRO A 579 14.65 -27.80 2.83
C PRO A 579 15.44 -26.48 2.89
N ARG A 580 15.08 -25.61 3.84
CA ARG A 580 15.75 -24.33 4.12
C ARG A 580 17.25 -24.49 4.42
N THR A 581 17.63 -25.60 5.01
CA THR A 581 19.04 -25.92 5.31
C THR A 581 19.88 -26.17 4.05
N ALA A 582 19.25 -26.57 2.94
CA ALA A 582 19.96 -26.83 1.68
C ALA A 582 19.96 -25.58 0.76
N ALA A 583 18.88 -24.80 0.75
CA ALA A 583 18.72 -23.75 -0.27
C ALA A 583 18.04 -22.45 0.20
N ASN A 584 17.39 -22.45 1.36
CA ASN A 584 16.67 -21.30 1.92
C ASN A 584 15.81 -20.51 0.88
N PRO A 585 14.84 -21.14 0.18
CA PRO A 585 13.98 -20.45 -0.76
C PRO A 585 13.08 -19.41 -0.04
N VAL A 586 13.10 -18.17 -0.50
CA VAL A 586 12.41 -17.06 0.20
C VAL A 586 11.41 -16.30 -0.68
N GLY A 587 11.48 -16.46 -2.00
CA GLY A 587 10.57 -15.74 -2.88
C GLY A 587 10.43 -16.38 -4.25
N LYS A 588 9.29 -16.15 -4.86
CA LYS A 588 8.88 -16.68 -6.16
C LYS A 588 9.18 -18.17 -6.32
N LEU A 589 8.25 -18.91 -6.81
CA LEU A 589 8.39 -20.32 -7.15
C LEU A 589 7.97 -20.51 -8.61
N SER A 590 8.70 -21.29 -9.37
CA SER A 590 8.32 -21.73 -10.70
C SER A 590 8.52 -23.21 -10.83
N LEU A 591 7.50 -23.91 -11.30
CA LEU A 591 7.55 -25.34 -11.64
C LEU A 591 7.86 -25.48 -13.14
N SER A 592 8.71 -26.46 -13.50
CA SER A 592 8.94 -26.81 -14.91
C SER A 592 7.71 -27.42 -15.55
N ALA A 593 7.58 -27.26 -16.88
CA ALA A 593 6.42 -27.76 -17.62
C ALA A 593 6.24 -29.29 -17.51
N ASP A 594 7.33 -30.03 -17.35
CA ASP A 594 7.35 -31.49 -17.13
C ASP A 594 7.17 -31.90 -15.67
N GLY A 595 7.07 -30.95 -14.73
CA GLY A 595 6.91 -31.21 -13.30
C GLY A 595 8.12 -31.82 -12.62
N THR A 596 9.32 -31.79 -13.25
CA THR A 596 10.53 -32.43 -12.71
C THR A 596 11.44 -31.51 -11.93
N ARG A 597 11.28 -30.19 -12.04
CA ARG A 597 12.13 -29.18 -11.42
C ARG A 597 11.33 -28.02 -10.82
N VAL A 598 11.88 -27.42 -9.77
CA VAL A 598 11.42 -26.15 -9.23
C VAL A 598 12.55 -25.13 -9.23
N ALA A 599 12.21 -23.87 -9.54
CA ALA A 599 13.11 -22.74 -9.42
C ALA A 599 12.58 -21.74 -8.40
N PHE A 600 13.47 -21.05 -7.69
CA PHE A 600 13.14 -20.12 -6.63
C PHE A 600 14.24 -19.05 -6.46
N ILE A 601 13.90 -17.95 -5.79
CA ILE A 601 14.85 -16.93 -5.37
C ILE A 601 15.40 -17.32 -4.00
N ASN A 602 16.72 -17.33 -3.88
CA ASN A 602 17.45 -17.49 -2.63
C ASN A 602 18.07 -16.14 -2.22
N TRP A 603 17.66 -15.61 -1.06
CA TRP A 603 18.23 -14.39 -0.50
C TRP A 603 19.21 -14.66 0.66
N GLY A 604 19.39 -15.91 1.06
CA GLY A 604 20.12 -16.27 2.27
C GLY A 604 21.65 -16.20 2.19
N ASP A 605 22.21 -16.48 1.01
CA ASP A 605 23.65 -16.52 0.80
C ASP A 605 24.06 -15.50 -0.26
N THR A 606 24.07 -14.21 0.10
CA THR A 606 24.72 -13.23 -0.75
C THR A 606 26.22 -13.46 -0.71
N VAL A 607 26.77 -14.00 -1.78
CA VAL A 607 28.22 -14.06 -1.98
C VAL A 607 28.71 -12.64 -2.23
N ARG A 608 29.64 -12.18 -1.41
CA ARG A 608 30.32 -10.90 -1.62
C ARG A 608 31.44 -11.10 -2.61
N THR A 609 31.47 -10.27 -3.64
CA THR A 609 32.69 -10.06 -4.42
C THR A 609 33.61 -9.11 -3.65
N GLU A 610 34.89 -9.14 -3.94
CA GLU A 610 35.90 -8.22 -3.36
C GLU A 610 35.55 -6.73 -3.53
N ASN A 611 34.66 -6.41 -4.48
CA ASN A 611 34.18 -5.05 -4.77
C ASN A 611 32.85 -4.68 -4.08
N ASP A 612 32.40 -5.44 -3.08
CA ASP A 612 31.16 -5.20 -2.29
C ASP A 612 29.84 -5.20 -3.13
N GLU A 613 29.86 -5.76 -4.34
CA GLU A 613 28.66 -5.96 -5.17
C GLU A 613 27.85 -7.13 -4.61
N ALA A 614 26.59 -6.88 -4.23
CA ALA A 614 25.70 -7.94 -3.78
C ALA A 614 25.30 -8.84 -4.95
N THR A 615 25.56 -10.12 -4.80
CA THR A 615 25.04 -11.16 -5.70
C THR A 615 23.81 -11.80 -5.08
N PHE A 616 22.75 -11.91 -5.87
CA PHE A 616 21.59 -12.74 -5.55
C PHE A 616 21.78 -14.13 -6.12
N ARG A 617 21.07 -15.11 -5.58
CA ARG A 617 21.10 -16.47 -6.10
C ARG A 617 19.74 -16.92 -6.60
N LEU A 618 19.74 -17.55 -7.76
CA LEU A 618 18.61 -18.31 -8.27
C LEU A 618 18.89 -19.80 -8.00
N GLY A 619 17.99 -20.48 -7.31
CA GLY A 619 18.06 -21.91 -7.06
C GLY A 619 17.21 -22.68 -8.07
N VAL A 620 17.72 -23.81 -8.55
CA VAL A 620 16.97 -24.80 -9.33
C VAL A 620 17.22 -26.18 -8.73
N ALA A 621 16.16 -26.83 -8.27
CA ALA A 621 16.19 -28.15 -7.66
C ALA A 621 15.44 -29.17 -8.52
N SER A 622 16.00 -30.38 -8.64
CA SER A 622 15.29 -31.52 -9.22
C SER A 622 14.30 -32.11 -8.18
N LEU A 623 13.08 -32.37 -8.61
CA LEU A 623 12.05 -33.00 -7.79
C LEU A 623 12.17 -34.54 -7.80
N THR A 624 12.93 -35.10 -8.74
CA THR A 624 13.18 -36.54 -8.86
C THR A 624 14.51 -36.98 -8.27
N ASN A 625 15.48 -36.04 -8.16
CA ASN A 625 16.80 -36.28 -7.56
C ASN A 625 17.17 -35.12 -6.61
N PRO A 626 16.94 -35.24 -5.29
CA PRO A 626 17.22 -34.17 -4.33
C PRO A 626 18.67 -33.68 -4.29
N ALA A 627 19.64 -34.48 -4.79
CA ALA A 627 21.03 -34.11 -4.88
C ALA A 627 21.34 -33.12 -6.05
N ASP A 628 20.46 -33.03 -7.05
CA ASP A 628 20.61 -32.08 -8.18
C ASP A 628 20.00 -30.73 -7.82
N LEU A 629 20.71 -29.97 -7.00
CA LEU A 629 20.42 -28.60 -6.60
C LEU A 629 21.52 -27.70 -7.17
N ARG A 630 21.13 -26.72 -8.00
CA ARG A 630 22.04 -25.80 -8.66
C ARG A 630 21.72 -24.36 -8.29
N PHE A 631 22.77 -23.54 -8.23
CA PHE A 631 22.66 -22.11 -7.98
C PHE A 631 23.29 -21.30 -9.11
N PHE A 632 22.67 -20.18 -9.43
CA PHE A 632 23.18 -19.20 -10.39
C PHE A 632 23.30 -17.86 -9.69
N ASP A 633 24.50 -17.31 -9.65
CA ASP A 633 24.77 -16.00 -9.05
C ASP A 633 24.34 -14.88 -10.03
N VAL A 634 23.59 -13.92 -9.53
CA VAL A 634 23.06 -12.80 -10.31
C VAL A 634 23.44 -11.49 -9.61
N LYS A 635 24.09 -10.58 -10.36
CA LYS A 635 24.57 -9.31 -9.82
C LYS A 635 23.48 -8.26 -9.55
N LEU A 636 22.28 -8.42 -10.08
CA LEU A 636 21.22 -7.41 -10.09
C LEU A 636 19.97 -7.94 -9.37
N LEU A 637 19.21 -7.03 -8.76
CA LEU A 637 17.96 -7.36 -8.08
C LEU A 637 16.99 -8.13 -8.99
N ILE A 638 16.34 -9.16 -8.45
CA ILE A 638 15.41 -10.03 -9.17
C ILE A 638 13.97 -9.72 -8.75
N ALA A 639 13.08 -9.46 -9.71
CA ALA A 639 11.66 -9.22 -9.47
C ALA A 639 10.77 -10.46 -9.70
N ALA A 640 11.06 -11.23 -10.76
CA ALA A 640 10.29 -12.41 -11.15
C ALA A 640 11.20 -13.44 -11.79
N LEU A 641 10.79 -14.70 -11.76
CA LEU A 641 11.47 -15.80 -12.45
C LEU A 641 10.46 -16.84 -12.96
N GLN A 642 10.84 -17.56 -14.01
CA GLN A 642 10.10 -18.71 -14.53
C GLN A 642 11.07 -19.65 -15.28
N LEU A 643 10.88 -20.96 -15.12
CA LEU A 643 11.54 -21.93 -15.98
C LEU A 643 11.03 -21.80 -17.42
N SER A 644 11.93 -21.87 -18.39
CA SER A 644 11.55 -21.76 -19.82
C SER A 644 10.61 -22.91 -20.23
N PRO A 645 9.72 -22.72 -21.20
CA PRO A 645 8.77 -23.77 -21.63
C PRO A 645 9.43 -25.07 -22.11
N ASP A 646 10.67 -25.00 -22.61
CA ASP A 646 11.48 -26.12 -23.06
C ASP A 646 12.30 -26.79 -21.94
N ASN A 647 12.18 -26.30 -20.69
CA ASN A 647 12.90 -26.77 -19.51
C ASN A 647 14.45 -26.67 -19.60
N THR A 648 15.00 -25.89 -20.52
CA THR A 648 16.45 -25.77 -20.76
C THR A 648 17.08 -24.58 -20.04
N ALA A 649 16.28 -23.60 -19.63
CA ALA A 649 16.74 -22.36 -19.06
C ALA A 649 15.83 -21.85 -17.93
N LEU A 650 16.37 -20.90 -17.16
CA LEU A 650 15.65 -20.10 -16.19
C LEU A 650 15.61 -18.65 -16.68
N ASP A 651 14.40 -18.13 -16.89
CA ASP A 651 14.19 -16.74 -17.26
C ASP A 651 13.89 -15.90 -16.02
N TYR A 652 14.42 -14.70 -15.94
CA TYR A 652 14.23 -13.82 -14.79
C TYR A 652 14.31 -12.34 -15.16
N VAL A 653 13.60 -11.53 -14.35
CA VAL A 653 13.62 -10.06 -14.47
C VAL A 653 14.70 -9.48 -13.58
N SER A 654 15.48 -8.59 -14.14
CA SER A 654 16.53 -7.85 -13.45
C SER A 654 16.49 -6.35 -13.83
N PHE A 655 17.24 -5.51 -13.11
CA PHE A 655 17.24 -4.07 -13.31
C PHE A 655 18.66 -3.53 -13.44
N ASP A 656 18.85 -2.64 -14.41
CA ASP A 656 20.05 -1.83 -14.58
C ASP A 656 19.64 -0.35 -14.57
N GLY A 657 19.77 0.29 -13.42
CA GLY A 657 19.20 1.63 -13.20
C GLY A 657 17.69 1.64 -13.44
N ASN A 658 17.23 2.52 -14.32
CA ASN A 658 15.82 2.65 -14.72
C ASN A 658 15.43 1.77 -15.92
N THR A 659 16.24 0.76 -16.24
CA THR A 659 16.01 -0.19 -17.33
C THR A 659 15.69 -1.56 -16.76
N SER A 660 14.59 -2.17 -17.22
CA SER A 660 14.26 -3.55 -16.90
C SER A 660 14.80 -4.49 -17.95
N LEU A 661 15.35 -5.62 -17.52
CA LEU A 661 15.93 -6.67 -18.34
C LEU A 661 15.18 -7.97 -18.09
N LEU A 662 14.76 -8.65 -19.16
CA LEU A 662 14.38 -10.06 -19.13
C LEU A 662 15.59 -10.87 -19.60
N LEU A 663 16.15 -11.68 -18.72
CA LEU A 663 17.35 -12.45 -18.94
C LEU A 663 17.06 -13.94 -18.93
N ARG A 664 17.76 -14.72 -19.76
CA ARG A 664 17.70 -16.18 -19.84
C ARG A 664 19.01 -16.80 -19.37
N GLN A 665 18.99 -17.53 -18.25
CA GLN A 665 20.11 -18.29 -17.72
C GLN A 665 20.00 -19.74 -18.19
N PRO A 666 20.94 -20.26 -19.04
CA PRO A 666 20.95 -21.68 -19.39
C PRO A 666 21.17 -22.56 -18.16
N LEU A 667 20.38 -23.62 -17.99
CA LEU A 667 20.56 -24.59 -16.90
C LEU A 667 21.83 -25.41 -17.06
N ALA A 668 22.37 -25.52 -18.27
CA ALA A 668 23.68 -26.14 -18.54
C ALA A 668 24.86 -25.30 -18.03
N GLY A 669 24.63 -24.04 -17.63
CA GLY A 669 25.66 -23.09 -17.22
C GLY A 669 26.02 -22.11 -18.33
N GLY A 670 26.99 -21.24 -18.05
CA GLY A 670 27.38 -20.13 -18.95
C GLY A 670 26.70 -18.80 -18.60
N PRO A 671 27.02 -17.71 -19.29
CA PRO A 671 26.47 -16.39 -19.01
C PRO A 671 25.00 -16.28 -19.41
N PRO A 672 24.19 -15.45 -18.71
CA PRO A 672 22.84 -15.20 -19.10
C PRO A 672 22.76 -14.41 -20.42
N LYS A 673 21.69 -14.69 -21.20
CA LYS A 673 21.39 -14.01 -22.47
C LYS A 673 20.25 -13.01 -22.24
N GLU A 674 20.39 -11.79 -22.77
CA GLU A 674 19.32 -10.81 -22.78
C GLU A 674 18.26 -11.21 -23.83
N LEU A 675 16.99 -11.35 -23.38
CA LEU A 675 15.84 -11.60 -24.24
C LEU A 675 15.11 -10.31 -24.58
N LEU A 676 14.98 -9.40 -23.59
CA LEU A 676 14.23 -8.16 -23.75
C LEU A 676 14.82 -7.08 -22.86
N ARG A 677 14.87 -5.84 -23.38
CA ARG A 677 15.27 -4.63 -22.68
C ARG A 677 14.14 -3.62 -22.75
N ILE A 678 13.72 -3.07 -21.60
CA ILE A 678 12.62 -2.10 -21.47
C ILE A 678 13.14 -0.86 -20.73
N PRO A 679 13.60 0.18 -21.46
CA PRO A 679 14.10 1.41 -20.84
C PRO A 679 12.96 2.25 -20.24
N GLY A 680 13.21 2.89 -19.10
CA GLY A 680 12.27 3.83 -18.47
C GLY A 680 10.98 3.21 -17.93
N ARG A 681 10.87 1.88 -17.94
CA ARG A 681 9.71 1.16 -17.39
C ARG A 681 10.15 0.03 -16.49
N ARG A 682 9.39 -0.21 -15.44
CA ARG A 682 9.61 -1.31 -14.52
C ARG A 682 8.84 -2.54 -14.97
N LEU A 683 9.53 -3.64 -15.22
CA LEU A 683 8.95 -4.96 -15.47
C LEU A 683 8.75 -5.66 -14.12
N TYR A 684 7.50 -5.86 -13.73
CA TYR A 684 7.13 -6.44 -12.44
C TYR A 684 7.01 -7.95 -12.48
N ASN A 685 6.48 -8.48 -13.61
CA ASN A 685 6.24 -9.90 -13.78
C ASN A 685 6.17 -10.28 -15.26
N PHE A 686 6.33 -11.55 -15.55
CA PHE A 686 6.14 -12.11 -16.89
C PHE A 686 5.64 -13.54 -16.81
N ALA A 687 5.04 -14.02 -17.89
CA ALA A 687 4.60 -15.41 -18.02
C ALA A 687 4.66 -15.89 -19.48
N TRP A 688 5.34 -17.03 -19.69
CA TRP A 688 5.31 -17.74 -20.97
C TRP A 688 3.99 -18.52 -21.10
N SER A 689 3.40 -18.52 -22.30
CA SER A 689 2.31 -19.43 -22.61
C SER A 689 2.79 -20.89 -22.58
N LYS A 690 1.87 -21.82 -22.38
CA LYS A 690 2.21 -23.25 -22.16
C LYS A 690 3.03 -23.87 -23.29
N GLN A 691 2.81 -23.44 -24.55
CA GLN A 691 3.60 -23.89 -25.70
C GLN A 691 4.79 -22.96 -26.01
N GLY A 692 5.03 -21.92 -25.21
CA GLY A 692 6.10 -20.97 -25.43
C GLY A 692 5.92 -20.07 -26.65
N LYS A 693 4.70 -19.91 -27.18
CA LYS A 693 4.44 -19.07 -28.37
C LYS A 693 4.21 -17.61 -28.04
N ARG A 694 3.73 -17.32 -26.85
CA ARG A 694 3.40 -15.98 -26.37
C ARG A 694 4.09 -15.68 -25.06
N LEU A 695 4.39 -14.39 -24.83
CA LEU A 695 4.87 -13.88 -23.58
C LEU A 695 3.92 -12.79 -23.09
N ALA A 696 3.42 -12.92 -21.86
CA ALA A 696 2.73 -11.87 -21.16
C ALA A 696 3.73 -11.14 -20.24
N LEU A 697 3.68 -9.81 -20.22
CA LEU A 697 4.58 -8.93 -19.48
C LEU A 697 3.75 -7.94 -18.69
N SER A 698 3.91 -7.89 -17.38
CA SER A 698 3.35 -6.82 -16.56
C SER A 698 4.42 -5.75 -16.34
N HIS A 699 4.31 -4.62 -17.03
CA HIS A 699 5.25 -3.51 -16.88
C HIS A 699 4.55 -2.15 -16.97
N GLY A 700 5.20 -1.13 -16.41
CA GLY A 700 4.66 0.22 -16.42
C GLY A 700 5.69 1.26 -15.98
N VAL A 701 5.26 2.51 -15.98
CA VAL A 701 6.07 3.61 -15.46
C VAL A 701 5.97 3.59 -13.94
N GLN A 702 7.11 3.70 -13.26
CA GLN A 702 7.20 4.02 -11.84
C GLN A 702 7.84 5.39 -11.72
N GLN A 703 7.15 6.33 -11.10
CA GLN A 703 7.67 7.67 -10.83
C GLN A 703 7.74 7.89 -9.33
N ARG A 704 8.88 8.37 -8.88
CA ARG A 704 9.16 8.73 -7.49
C ARG A 704 9.69 10.14 -7.43
N ASP A 705 8.91 11.06 -6.89
CA ASP A 705 9.25 12.46 -6.79
C ASP A 705 9.04 12.99 -5.37
N ALA A 706 9.86 13.95 -4.99
CA ALA A 706 9.71 14.67 -3.74
C ALA A 706 8.66 15.78 -3.90
N VAL A 707 7.70 15.83 -2.96
CA VAL A 707 6.63 16.84 -2.92
C VAL A 707 6.56 17.50 -1.56
N LEU A 708 6.36 18.80 -1.55
CA LEU A 708 6.08 19.57 -0.33
C LEU A 708 4.59 19.60 -0.08
N LEU A 709 4.25 19.43 1.19
CA LEU A 709 2.88 19.52 1.68
C LEU A 709 2.80 20.56 2.79
N SER A 710 1.73 21.35 2.79
CA SER A 710 1.41 22.33 3.83
C SER A 710 -0.10 22.39 4.05
N GLY A 711 -0.55 22.98 5.18
CA GLY A 711 -1.96 23.06 5.55
C GLY A 711 -2.42 21.89 6.44
N PHE A 712 -1.50 21.32 7.25
CA PHE A 712 -1.79 20.23 8.20
C PHE A 712 -2.64 20.69 9.39
#